data_0678385446892f711b4d4ed5d5816192
#
_entry.id   0678385446892f711b4d4ed5d5816192
#
_cell.length_a   1.000
_cell.length_b   1.000
_cell.length_c   1.000
_cell.angle_alpha   90.00
_cell.angle_beta   90.00
_cell.angle_gamma   90.00
#
_symmetry.space_group_name_H-M   'P 1'
#
loop_
_entity.id
_entity.type
_entity.pdbx_description
1 polymer ?
#
loop_
_entity_poly.entity_id
_entity_poly.type
_entity_poly.pdbx_seq_one_letter_code
_entity_poly.pdbx_strand_id
1 'polypeptide(L)'
;MERYNFKLIEKKWQLYWEKNQKFKSSFKRDKKKFYCLEMFPYPSGKIHMGHVRNYTIGDVLARYKSMQGFNVLHPMGWDSFGMPAENAARQNKLDPKTWTEKNIETMKTQLKQLGLSIDWEREISTCSEDYYKHQQSFFLDMMDKGLVYRKENYVNWDPVDETVLANEQVIDGKGWRSGAIVERKKLNQWFFNITKFSSDLLDGLNKLDKWPNKVKVMQKNWIGKSFGCEIDFQIKSNLAVKKVKCFTTRPDTLFGFSFLALSVDHPLSKFFKNDENFSKFKSECAKTGTTEESIANAEKIGFKTEIKAVNPLDESKEVPVYFANFVLMDYGFGAVFGCPAHDQRDLDFARKYKLEILPVVCPPGKDHNFKIDKEAYTGPGKIFNSEFLDNLNAPDESIIKTIEILEKKKLGKRKINFRLKDWGISRQRYWGCPIPVAYNKKGEVIKIPKKDLPVKLPENINLNVKGNPLDHQGKWKEIILNGEKCYRETDTLDTFVDSSWYFLRFCSSDNKNAGFDLEEIKYWMPVDQYIGGVEHAILHLLYSRFFMRALGYETKNFINLEPFEGLFTQGMVCHETYKDDKNNWLSPDEVETKDGKIYFKKNNPTEKIKVGPSESMSKSKRNTIDPQSIINNYGADAVRFFILSDSPPEKDVQWSEQGMISSYKFIQKFWSLHKNIINLKTDNNSNKSENIDVFTNQMIDKITKNLENFHYNVIVANLHEIYNYLSKNIKNLNNRENLLINYEKILKIISPIIPHMANECLDELKTKDKNSWPIVEKQFLKKENFDIVVQINGKKRDLMNFNKEINEKDLLIEIKKNHKLKKFLENKEIRKSIYIKNKLINLIV
;
A
#
# COMPACT_ATOMS: atom_id res chain seq x y z
N MET A 1 -24.96 23.27 33.28
CA MET A 1 -24.07 23.70 32.19
C MET A 1 -24.65 23.20 30.88
N GLU A 2 -24.61 24.03 29.84
CA GLU A 2 -25.06 23.69 28.50
C GLU A 2 -24.15 22.60 27.90
N ARG A 3 -24.74 21.52 27.42
CA ARG A 3 -23.99 20.41 26.79
C ARG A 3 -23.67 20.75 25.33
N TYR A 4 -22.54 20.30 24.84
CA TYR A 4 -22.24 20.38 23.42
C TYR A 4 -23.27 19.60 22.62
N ASN A 5 -24.07 20.30 21.85
CA ASN A 5 -25.08 19.70 20.98
C ASN A 5 -24.46 19.46 19.60
N PHE A 6 -23.74 18.34 19.48
CA PHE A 6 -23.05 17.97 18.23
C PHE A 6 -24.02 17.89 17.02
N LYS A 7 -25.28 17.43 17.22
CA LYS A 7 -26.25 17.31 16.13
C LYS A 7 -26.59 18.64 15.48
N LEU A 8 -26.65 19.70 16.24
CA LEU A 8 -26.93 21.05 15.73
C LEU A 8 -25.67 21.74 15.23
N ILE A 9 -24.59 21.69 16.01
CA ILE A 9 -23.33 22.42 15.72
C ILE A 9 -22.61 21.81 14.54
N GLU A 10 -22.45 20.49 14.48
CA GLU A 10 -21.76 19.84 13.35
C GLU A 10 -22.52 20.05 12.06
N LYS A 11 -23.85 19.90 12.05
CA LYS A 11 -24.69 20.19 10.88
C LYS A 11 -24.60 21.65 10.44
N LYS A 12 -24.60 22.62 11.39
CA LYS A 12 -24.40 24.05 11.09
C LYS A 12 -23.12 24.28 10.29
N TRP A 13 -22.01 23.72 10.76
CA TRP A 13 -20.71 23.94 10.14
C TRP A 13 -20.57 23.19 8.81
N GLN A 14 -21.05 21.97 8.69
CA GLN A 14 -21.07 21.22 7.43
C GLN A 14 -21.84 21.98 6.34
N LEU A 15 -23.04 22.48 6.65
CA LEU A 15 -23.82 23.31 5.74
C LEU A 15 -23.15 24.65 5.40
N TYR A 16 -22.49 25.27 6.39
CA TYR A 16 -21.73 26.50 6.16
C TYR A 16 -20.59 26.29 5.19
N TRP A 17 -19.80 25.22 5.38
CA TRP A 17 -18.68 24.90 4.50
C TRP A 17 -19.11 24.57 3.08
N GLU A 18 -20.17 23.79 2.95
CA GLU A 18 -20.75 23.41 1.66
C GLU A 18 -21.28 24.66 0.90
N LYS A 19 -22.15 25.43 1.55
CA LYS A 19 -22.75 26.64 0.95
C LYS A 19 -21.72 27.67 0.49
N ASN A 20 -20.64 27.83 1.24
CA ASN A 20 -19.58 28.79 0.95
C ASN A 20 -18.45 28.19 0.12
N GLN A 21 -18.57 26.96 -0.36
CA GLN A 21 -17.52 26.25 -1.11
C GLN A 21 -16.14 26.39 -0.47
N LYS A 22 -16.07 26.24 0.87
CA LYS A 22 -14.92 26.63 1.69
C LYS A 22 -13.63 25.90 1.29
N PHE A 23 -13.74 24.70 0.75
CA PHE A 23 -12.62 23.84 0.42
C PHE A 23 -12.36 23.73 -1.09
N LYS A 24 -13.03 24.59 -1.89
CA LYS A 24 -12.85 24.63 -3.33
C LYS A 24 -11.42 25.07 -3.68
N SER A 25 -10.72 24.22 -4.37
CA SER A 25 -9.40 24.52 -4.95
C SER A 25 -9.55 25.24 -6.29
N SER A 26 -8.57 26.00 -6.66
CA SER A 26 -8.54 26.69 -7.95
C SER A 26 -7.12 26.77 -8.49
N PHE A 27 -6.99 26.71 -9.81
CA PHE A 27 -5.70 26.91 -10.45
C PHE A 27 -5.25 28.39 -10.28
N LYS A 28 -4.26 28.62 -9.39
CA LYS A 28 -3.73 29.95 -9.05
C LYS A 28 -2.20 29.86 -8.97
N ARG A 29 -1.53 30.34 -10.02
CA ARG A 29 -0.06 30.29 -10.14
C ARG A 29 0.70 31.10 -9.08
N ASP A 30 0.06 32.10 -8.51
CA ASP A 30 0.60 32.98 -7.46
C ASP A 30 0.61 32.35 -6.06
N LYS A 31 -0.12 31.26 -5.88
CA LYS A 31 -0.19 30.55 -4.59
C LYS A 31 0.59 29.25 -4.60
N LYS A 32 1.30 29.01 -3.49
CA LYS A 32 1.95 27.73 -3.27
C LYS A 32 0.89 26.62 -3.12
N LYS A 33 0.99 25.58 -3.93
CA LYS A 33 0.03 24.48 -3.92
C LYS A 33 0.36 23.47 -2.82
N PHE A 34 -0.65 22.72 -2.41
CA PHE A 34 -0.49 21.48 -1.67
C PHE A 34 -1.55 20.48 -2.12
N TYR A 35 -1.13 19.38 -2.71
CA TYR A 35 -2.02 18.32 -3.15
C TYR A 35 -2.02 17.19 -2.12
N CYS A 36 -3.07 17.12 -1.32
CA CYS A 36 -3.34 16.03 -0.37
C CYS A 36 -4.32 15.05 -1.01
N LEU A 37 -3.96 13.79 -1.05
CA LEU A 37 -4.78 12.77 -1.69
C LEU A 37 -4.77 11.49 -0.86
N GLU A 38 -5.94 10.98 -0.55
CA GLU A 38 -6.13 9.63 -0.04
C GLU A 38 -6.50 8.69 -1.19
N MET A 39 -6.15 7.41 -1.03
CA MET A 39 -6.65 6.38 -1.93
C MET A 39 -8.18 6.41 -1.93
N PHE A 40 -8.76 6.61 -3.10
CA PHE A 40 -10.21 6.73 -3.23
C PHE A 40 -10.91 5.38 -2.99
N PRO A 41 -12.14 5.40 -2.45
CA PRO A 41 -12.81 4.19 -2.04
C PRO A 41 -13.47 3.47 -3.21
N TYR A 42 -13.59 2.16 -3.05
CA TYR A 42 -14.47 1.34 -3.85
C TYR A 42 -15.91 1.42 -3.29
N PRO A 43 -16.95 1.78 -4.10
CA PRO A 43 -18.31 1.96 -3.61
C PRO A 43 -19.03 0.63 -3.36
N SER A 44 -18.68 -0.04 -2.28
CA SER A 44 -19.16 -1.39 -1.93
C SER A 44 -20.33 -1.40 -0.95
N GLY A 45 -21.05 -0.27 -0.79
CA GLY A 45 -22.19 -0.10 0.10
C GLY A 45 -22.02 1.07 1.06
N LYS A 46 -21.69 0.82 2.32
CA LYS A 46 -21.41 1.83 3.34
C LYS A 46 -19.92 1.97 3.59
N ILE A 47 -19.50 3.15 4.10
CA ILE A 47 -18.14 3.31 4.63
C ILE A 47 -17.95 2.41 5.86
N HIS A 48 -16.71 2.12 6.17
CA HIS A 48 -16.29 1.41 7.39
C HIS A 48 -15.25 2.25 8.15
N MET A 49 -14.90 1.84 9.37
CA MET A 49 -13.98 2.61 10.22
C MET A 49 -12.58 2.80 9.61
N GLY A 50 -12.15 1.93 8.72
CA GLY A 50 -10.91 2.13 7.94
C GLY A 50 -10.97 3.35 7.02
N HIS A 51 -12.12 3.60 6.37
CA HIS A 51 -12.35 4.82 5.59
C HIS A 51 -12.34 6.06 6.50
N VAL A 52 -13.03 5.98 7.65
CA VAL A 52 -13.03 7.08 8.63
C VAL A 52 -11.61 7.45 9.04
N ARG A 53 -10.76 6.45 9.30
CA ARG A 53 -9.35 6.66 9.67
C ARG A 53 -8.57 7.30 8.54
N ASN A 54 -8.61 6.69 7.35
CA ASN A 54 -7.83 7.15 6.20
C ASN A 54 -8.12 8.62 5.88
N TYR A 55 -9.40 8.96 5.73
CA TYR A 55 -9.81 10.31 5.35
C TYR A 55 -9.68 11.32 6.49
N THR A 56 -9.79 10.90 7.75
CA THR A 56 -9.51 11.80 8.87
C THR A 56 -8.03 12.18 8.95
N ILE A 57 -7.11 11.24 8.68
CA ILE A 57 -5.67 11.51 8.65
C ILE A 57 -5.33 12.56 7.59
N GLY A 58 -5.85 12.42 6.38
CA GLY A 58 -5.61 13.39 5.31
C GLY A 58 -6.30 14.72 5.54
N ASP A 59 -7.53 14.70 6.05
CA ASP A 59 -8.27 15.93 6.37
C ASP A 59 -7.54 16.81 7.41
N VAL A 60 -6.94 16.21 8.42
CA VAL A 60 -6.13 16.94 9.41
C VAL A 60 -4.97 17.68 8.73
N LEU A 61 -4.26 17.01 7.83
CA LEU A 61 -3.16 17.60 7.08
C LEU A 61 -3.65 18.68 6.11
N ALA A 62 -4.72 18.42 5.37
CA ALA A 62 -5.29 19.35 4.40
C ALA A 62 -5.74 20.64 5.07
N ARG A 63 -6.43 20.57 6.23
CA ARG A 63 -6.80 21.74 7.03
C ARG A 63 -5.59 22.50 7.54
N TYR A 64 -4.61 21.81 8.08
CA TYR A 64 -3.38 22.43 8.56
C TYR A 64 -2.66 23.20 7.44
N LYS A 65 -2.51 22.58 6.26
CA LYS A 65 -1.87 23.23 5.11
C LYS A 65 -2.68 24.42 4.59
N SER A 66 -4.01 24.32 4.58
CA SER A 66 -4.89 25.46 4.25
C SER A 66 -4.72 26.60 5.21
N MET A 67 -4.62 26.34 6.53
CA MET A 67 -4.36 27.35 7.56
C MET A 67 -2.96 27.99 7.46
N GLN A 68 -2.00 27.29 6.84
CA GLN A 68 -0.68 27.84 6.50
C GLN A 68 -0.70 28.73 5.24
N GLY A 69 -1.86 28.90 4.58
CA GLY A 69 -2.03 29.73 3.40
C GLY A 69 -1.78 29.03 2.05
N PHE A 70 -1.56 27.70 2.06
CA PHE A 70 -1.45 26.93 0.81
C PHE A 70 -2.80 26.88 0.07
N ASN A 71 -2.71 26.81 -1.26
CA ASN A 71 -3.82 26.42 -2.10
C ASN A 71 -3.90 24.90 -2.08
N VAL A 72 -4.87 24.35 -1.36
CA VAL A 72 -4.95 22.90 -1.12
C VAL A 72 -5.89 22.27 -2.12
N LEU A 73 -5.41 21.25 -2.83
CA LEU A 73 -6.21 20.31 -3.60
C LEU A 73 -6.42 19.05 -2.76
N HIS A 74 -7.65 18.83 -2.30
CA HIS A 74 -8.07 17.68 -1.49
C HIS A 74 -9.35 17.09 -2.08
N PRO A 75 -9.24 16.32 -3.19
CA PRO A 75 -10.38 15.83 -3.95
C PRO A 75 -10.89 14.49 -3.42
N MET A 76 -12.07 14.09 -3.87
CA MET A 76 -12.67 12.78 -3.65
C MET A 76 -13.20 12.20 -4.95
N GLY A 77 -13.16 10.88 -5.07
CA GLY A 77 -13.73 10.16 -6.20
C GLY A 77 -14.00 8.69 -5.83
N TRP A 78 -14.37 7.90 -6.85
CA TRP A 78 -14.87 6.54 -6.68
C TRP A 78 -14.18 5.60 -7.65
N ASP A 79 -13.49 4.58 -7.11
CA ASP A 79 -13.02 3.44 -7.91
C ASP A 79 -14.19 2.50 -8.12
N SER A 80 -14.93 2.67 -9.21
CA SER A 80 -16.32 2.25 -9.29
C SER A 80 -16.60 1.12 -10.27
N PHE A 81 -15.63 0.69 -11.05
CA PHE A 81 -15.69 -0.56 -11.82
C PHE A 81 -15.25 -1.77 -10.98
N GLY A 82 -15.54 -2.97 -11.46
CA GLY A 82 -14.95 -4.18 -10.96
C GLY A 82 -15.90 -5.25 -10.46
N MET A 83 -15.32 -6.40 -10.22
CA MET A 83 -16.01 -7.64 -9.88
C MET A 83 -16.86 -7.58 -8.59
N PRO A 84 -16.44 -6.85 -7.51
CA PRO A 84 -17.28 -6.78 -6.32
C PRO A 84 -18.66 -6.16 -6.57
N ALA A 85 -18.74 -5.08 -7.39
CA ALA A 85 -20.02 -4.49 -7.76
C ALA A 85 -20.84 -5.41 -8.65
N GLU A 86 -20.22 -6.04 -9.66
CA GLU A 86 -20.87 -6.99 -10.54
C GLU A 86 -21.43 -8.20 -9.77
N ASN A 87 -20.65 -8.77 -8.85
CA ASN A 87 -21.11 -9.89 -8.03
C ASN A 87 -22.25 -9.50 -7.08
N ALA A 88 -22.15 -8.34 -6.44
CA ALA A 88 -23.21 -7.83 -5.56
C ALA A 88 -24.49 -7.54 -6.36
N ALA A 89 -24.38 -6.93 -7.53
CA ALA A 89 -25.52 -6.68 -8.41
C ALA A 89 -26.16 -8.00 -8.88
N ARG A 90 -25.36 -9.00 -9.28
CA ARG A 90 -25.84 -10.34 -9.64
C ARG A 90 -26.61 -11.01 -8.50
N GLN A 91 -26.06 -10.98 -7.28
CA GLN A 91 -26.68 -11.55 -6.08
C GLN A 91 -28.01 -10.86 -5.72
N ASN A 92 -28.08 -9.54 -5.89
CA ASN A 92 -29.25 -8.74 -5.58
C ASN A 92 -30.22 -8.57 -6.77
N LYS A 93 -29.91 -9.17 -7.92
CA LYS A 93 -30.68 -9.06 -9.18
C LYS A 93 -30.90 -7.60 -9.61
N LEU A 94 -29.84 -6.80 -9.49
CA LEU A 94 -29.79 -5.39 -9.86
C LEU A 94 -28.81 -5.17 -11.02
N ASP A 95 -28.95 -4.03 -11.68
CA ASP A 95 -27.94 -3.58 -12.63
C ASP A 95 -26.68 -3.04 -11.90
N PRO A 96 -25.45 -3.40 -12.30
CA PRO A 96 -24.24 -2.94 -11.64
C PRO A 96 -24.06 -1.42 -11.60
N LYS A 97 -24.50 -0.70 -12.64
CA LYS A 97 -24.45 0.76 -12.68
C LYS A 97 -25.32 1.36 -11.59
N THR A 98 -26.60 0.95 -11.55
CA THR A 98 -27.56 1.41 -10.54
C THR A 98 -27.12 1.08 -9.11
N TRP A 99 -26.57 -0.13 -8.91
CA TRP A 99 -25.99 -0.55 -7.63
C TRP A 99 -24.83 0.36 -7.21
N THR A 100 -23.92 0.63 -8.13
CA THR A 100 -22.73 1.45 -7.88
C THR A 100 -23.12 2.91 -7.58
N GLU A 101 -23.99 3.52 -8.37
CA GLU A 101 -24.46 4.90 -8.18
C GLU A 101 -25.14 5.09 -6.83
N LYS A 102 -25.99 4.13 -6.42
CA LYS A 102 -26.65 4.15 -5.10
C LYS A 102 -25.62 4.06 -3.95
N ASN A 103 -24.59 3.25 -4.11
CA ASN A 103 -23.55 3.12 -3.11
C ASN A 103 -22.68 4.39 -3.01
N ILE A 104 -22.37 5.01 -4.14
CA ILE A 104 -21.66 6.29 -4.20
C ILE A 104 -22.42 7.35 -3.39
N GLU A 105 -23.72 7.51 -3.65
CA GLU A 105 -24.53 8.50 -2.94
C GLU A 105 -24.60 8.23 -1.43
N THR A 106 -24.74 6.95 -1.05
CA THR A 106 -24.74 6.54 0.35
C THR A 106 -23.41 6.88 1.04
N MET A 107 -22.29 6.49 0.44
CA MET A 107 -20.95 6.73 1.00
C MET A 107 -20.62 8.22 1.01
N LYS A 108 -20.99 8.97 -0.02
CA LYS A 108 -20.82 10.42 -0.10
C LYS A 108 -21.52 11.14 1.04
N THR A 109 -22.78 10.76 1.30
CA THR A 109 -23.57 11.29 2.42
C THR A 109 -22.87 11.02 3.75
N GLN A 110 -22.37 9.80 3.96
CA GLN A 110 -21.66 9.43 5.18
C GLN A 110 -20.32 10.18 5.35
N LEU A 111 -19.55 10.36 4.27
CA LEU A 111 -18.30 11.12 4.31
C LEU A 111 -18.54 12.61 4.60
N LYS A 112 -19.60 13.20 4.04
CA LYS A 112 -19.98 14.60 4.34
C LYS A 112 -20.29 14.80 5.82
N GLN A 113 -20.88 13.82 6.50
CA GLN A 113 -21.18 13.89 7.94
C GLN A 113 -19.91 13.91 8.82
N LEU A 114 -18.78 13.42 8.33
CA LEU A 114 -17.49 13.55 9.03
C LEU A 114 -16.92 14.96 8.99
N GLY A 115 -17.51 15.85 8.17
CA GLY A 115 -17.09 17.24 8.03
C GLY A 115 -15.70 17.37 7.42
N LEU A 116 -15.34 16.51 6.47
CA LEU A 116 -14.05 16.52 5.79
C LEU A 116 -13.88 17.74 4.87
N SER A 117 -12.65 18.24 4.75
CA SER A 117 -12.32 19.42 3.92
C SER A 117 -12.11 19.06 2.46
N ILE A 118 -13.02 18.28 1.90
CA ILE A 118 -12.96 17.77 0.53
C ILE A 118 -13.51 18.80 -0.46
N ASP A 119 -12.81 18.96 -1.59
CA ASP A 119 -13.29 19.68 -2.76
C ASP A 119 -14.19 18.78 -3.61
N TRP A 120 -15.49 18.77 -3.29
CA TRP A 120 -16.50 17.97 -3.98
C TRP A 120 -16.79 18.44 -5.44
N GLU A 121 -16.34 19.63 -5.84
CA GLU A 121 -16.45 20.08 -7.22
C GLU A 121 -15.52 19.29 -8.17
N ARG A 122 -14.54 18.62 -7.61
CA ARG A 122 -13.59 17.76 -8.35
C ARG A 122 -13.92 16.27 -8.25
N GLU A 123 -15.14 15.94 -7.85
CA GLU A 123 -15.57 14.55 -7.75
C GLU A 123 -15.51 13.83 -9.09
N ILE A 124 -14.95 12.61 -9.10
CA ILE A 124 -14.89 11.74 -10.27
C ILE A 124 -15.37 10.33 -9.94
N SER A 125 -15.82 9.60 -10.95
CA SER A 125 -16.15 8.18 -10.86
C SER A 125 -15.54 7.45 -12.04
N THR A 126 -14.79 6.39 -11.79
CA THR A 126 -14.04 5.68 -12.85
C THR A 126 -14.97 4.98 -13.83
N CYS A 127 -16.21 4.65 -13.43
CA CYS A 127 -17.21 4.06 -14.32
C CYS A 127 -18.00 5.10 -15.14
N SER A 128 -17.75 6.40 -14.94
CA SER A 128 -18.40 7.42 -15.77
C SER A 128 -17.80 7.47 -17.18
N GLU A 129 -18.66 7.70 -18.17
CA GLU A 129 -18.23 7.82 -19.58
C GLU A 129 -17.21 8.93 -19.76
N ASP A 130 -17.33 10.03 -19.03
CA ASP A 130 -16.39 11.18 -19.03
C ASP A 130 -15.02 10.82 -18.43
N TYR A 131 -14.92 9.75 -17.67
CA TYR A 131 -13.64 9.24 -17.15
C TYR A 131 -13.04 8.21 -18.12
N TYR A 132 -13.73 7.11 -18.34
CA TYR A 132 -13.12 5.99 -19.09
C TYR A 132 -12.96 6.25 -20.60
N LYS A 133 -13.65 7.24 -21.18
CA LYS A 133 -13.38 7.75 -22.53
C LYS A 133 -11.89 8.12 -22.71
N HIS A 134 -11.34 8.83 -21.73
CA HIS A 134 -9.94 9.24 -21.77
C HIS A 134 -9.00 8.07 -21.53
N GLN A 135 -9.37 7.14 -20.65
CA GLN A 135 -8.61 5.92 -20.43
C GLN A 135 -8.51 5.07 -21.71
N GLN A 136 -9.63 4.94 -22.43
CA GLN A 136 -9.65 4.27 -23.73
C GLN A 136 -8.74 5.00 -24.74
N SER A 137 -8.74 6.32 -24.76
CA SER A 137 -7.83 7.10 -25.59
C SER A 137 -6.36 6.84 -25.23
N PHE A 138 -6.01 6.79 -23.96
CA PHE A 138 -4.64 6.48 -23.51
C PHE A 138 -4.21 5.07 -23.89
N PHE A 139 -5.12 4.11 -23.80
CA PHE A 139 -4.86 2.73 -24.27
C PHE A 139 -4.46 2.72 -25.75
N LEU A 140 -5.19 3.43 -26.62
CA LEU A 140 -4.88 3.53 -28.04
C LEU A 140 -3.54 4.21 -28.30
N ASP A 141 -3.25 5.30 -27.57
CA ASP A 141 -1.96 6.01 -27.68
C ASP A 141 -0.79 5.12 -27.25
N MET A 142 -0.95 4.37 -26.16
CA MET A 142 0.05 3.42 -25.69
C MET A 142 0.22 2.24 -26.66
N MET A 143 -0.85 1.83 -27.33
CA MET A 143 -0.79 0.82 -28.38
C MET A 143 0.02 1.30 -29.58
N ASP A 144 -0.16 2.56 -30.00
CA ASP A 144 0.61 3.17 -31.08
C ASP A 144 2.11 3.25 -30.77
N LYS A 145 2.46 3.41 -29.50
CA LYS A 145 3.83 3.46 -29.00
C LYS A 145 4.43 2.07 -28.69
N GLY A 146 3.71 0.99 -29.00
CA GLY A 146 4.17 -0.39 -28.70
C GLY A 146 4.25 -0.71 -27.21
N LEU A 147 3.53 0.05 -26.36
CA LEU A 147 3.42 -0.21 -24.92
C LEU A 147 2.23 -1.12 -24.58
N VAL A 148 1.35 -1.36 -25.54
CA VAL A 148 0.24 -2.30 -25.45
C VAL A 148 0.35 -3.34 -26.55
N TYR A 149 0.21 -4.59 -26.20
CA TYR A 149 0.22 -5.69 -27.17
C TYR A 149 -0.68 -6.84 -26.73
N ARG A 150 -1.00 -7.73 -27.67
CA ARG A 150 -1.82 -8.92 -27.46
C ARG A 150 -1.00 -10.16 -27.70
N LYS A 151 -1.02 -11.12 -26.78
CA LYS A 151 -0.39 -12.42 -26.98
C LYS A 151 -1.19 -13.54 -26.33
N GLU A 152 -0.97 -14.75 -26.80
CA GLU A 152 -1.44 -15.96 -26.14
C GLU A 152 -0.58 -16.20 -24.88
N ASN A 153 -1.23 -16.36 -23.73
CA ASN A 153 -0.56 -16.64 -22.47
C ASN A 153 -1.33 -17.66 -21.64
N TYR A 154 -0.64 -18.34 -20.72
CA TYR A 154 -1.29 -19.21 -19.74
C TYR A 154 -1.94 -18.39 -18.64
N VAL A 155 -3.18 -18.72 -18.34
CA VAL A 155 -4.00 -18.09 -17.30
C VAL A 155 -4.56 -19.15 -16.36
N ASN A 156 -4.94 -18.73 -15.16
CA ASN A 156 -5.71 -19.56 -14.24
C ASN A 156 -7.16 -19.55 -14.69
N TRP A 157 -7.64 -20.67 -15.19
CA TRP A 157 -8.99 -20.84 -15.71
C TRP A 157 -9.85 -21.59 -14.70
N ASP A 158 -10.98 -21.02 -14.33
CA ASP A 158 -12.02 -21.70 -13.56
C ASP A 158 -12.99 -22.38 -14.53
N PRO A 159 -13.04 -23.74 -14.57
CA PRO A 159 -13.88 -24.45 -15.52
C PRO A 159 -15.38 -24.40 -15.18
N VAL A 160 -15.73 -24.05 -13.93
CA VAL A 160 -17.13 -23.93 -13.50
C VAL A 160 -17.68 -22.54 -13.79
N ASP A 161 -16.91 -21.51 -13.46
CA ASP A 161 -17.28 -20.12 -13.73
C ASP A 161 -16.94 -19.67 -15.15
N GLU A 162 -16.21 -20.51 -15.91
CA GLU A 162 -15.73 -20.24 -17.27
C GLU A 162 -15.06 -18.86 -17.41
N THR A 163 -14.17 -18.54 -16.48
CA THR A 163 -13.49 -17.24 -16.41
C THR A 163 -12.04 -17.38 -15.99
N VAL A 164 -11.25 -16.36 -16.33
CA VAL A 164 -9.88 -16.20 -15.86
C VAL A 164 -9.88 -15.65 -14.44
N LEU A 165 -9.10 -16.30 -13.58
CA LEU A 165 -8.86 -15.84 -12.22
C LEU A 165 -7.48 -15.17 -12.12
N ALA A 166 -7.43 -14.04 -11.41
CA ALA A 166 -6.16 -13.49 -10.95
C ALA A 166 -5.48 -14.45 -9.96
N ASN A 167 -4.17 -14.35 -9.79
CA ASN A 167 -3.44 -15.23 -8.88
C ASN A 167 -4.00 -15.18 -7.45
N GLU A 168 -4.43 -14.01 -7.00
CA GLU A 168 -5.01 -13.75 -5.68
C GLU A 168 -6.41 -14.40 -5.50
N GLN A 169 -7.02 -14.85 -6.57
CA GLN A 169 -8.32 -15.53 -6.59
C GLN A 169 -8.21 -17.04 -6.60
N VAL A 170 -7.00 -17.57 -6.54
CA VAL A 170 -6.72 -19.01 -6.45
C VAL A 170 -6.24 -19.33 -5.05
N ILE A 171 -7.02 -20.10 -4.30
CA ILE A 171 -6.71 -20.55 -2.94
C ILE A 171 -6.53 -22.05 -2.94
N ASP A 172 -5.37 -22.53 -2.56
CA ASP A 172 -5.03 -23.96 -2.54
C ASP A 172 -5.32 -24.69 -3.87
N GLY A 173 -5.04 -24.02 -4.98
CA GLY A 173 -5.29 -24.54 -6.33
C GLY A 173 -6.76 -24.55 -6.76
N LYS A 174 -7.66 -23.92 -6.02
CA LYS A 174 -9.09 -23.84 -6.30
C LYS A 174 -9.54 -22.39 -6.51
N GLY A 175 -10.54 -22.23 -7.36
CA GLY A 175 -11.22 -20.93 -7.47
C GLY A 175 -11.89 -20.54 -6.17
N TRP A 176 -11.62 -19.34 -5.71
CA TRP A 176 -12.10 -18.80 -4.42
C TRP A 176 -13.63 -18.78 -4.27
N ARG A 177 -14.35 -18.71 -5.40
CA ARG A 177 -15.81 -18.66 -5.46
C ARG A 177 -16.43 -20.00 -5.79
N SER A 178 -15.97 -20.63 -6.87
CA SER A 178 -16.52 -21.90 -7.37
C SER A 178 -16.09 -23.11 -6.55
N GLY A 179 -14.92 -23.03 -5.88
CA GLY A 179 -14.26 -24.17 -5.27
C GLY A 179 -13.72 -25.20 -6.27
N ALA A 180 -13.85 -24.94 -7.59
CA ALA A 180 -13.36 -25.81 -8.64
C ALA A 180 -11.83 -25.80 -8.69
N ILE A 181 -11.23 -26.93 -9.06
CA ILE A 181 -9.79 -27.00 -9.34
C ILE A 181 -9.51 -26.12 -10.55
N VAL A 182 -8.58 -25.19 -10.39
CA VAL A 182 -8.18 -24.25 -11.43
C VAL A 182 -7.32 -24.94 -12.46
N GLU A 183 -7.63 -24.71 -13.74
CA GLU A 183 -6.89 -25.24 -14.88
C GLU A 183 -5.96 -24.19 -15.49
N ARG A 184 -4.85 -24.61 -16.04
CA ARG A 184 -4.01 -23.75 -16.88
C ARG A 184 -4.54 -23.77 -18.31
N LYS A 185 -5.05 -22.64 -18.78
CA LYS A 185 -5.59 -22.48 -20.12
C LYS A 185 -4.80 -21.41 -20.88
N LYS A 186 -4.55 -21.65 -22.17
CA LYS A 186 -3.98 -20.63 -23.03
C LYS A 186 -5.09 -19.75 -23.60
N LEU A 187 -5.01 -18.45 -23.34
CA LEU A 187 -5.92 -17.45 -23.89
C LEU A 187 -5.13 -16.26 -24.43
N ASN A 188 -5.67 -15.64 -25.46
CA ASN A 188 -5.19 -14.36 -25.94
C ASN A 188 -5.54 -13.28 -24.93
N GLN A 189 -4.54 -12.54 -24.47
CA GLN A 189 -4.67 -11.51 -23.45
C GLN A 189 -3.96 -10.22 -23.89
N TRP A 190 -4.48 -9.10 -23.47
CA TRP A 190 -3.84 -7.80 -23.62
C TRP A 190 -2.86 -7.55 -22.46
N PHE A 191 -1.74 -6.92 -22.78
CA PHE A 191 -0.68 -6.62 -21.83
C PHE A 191 -0.20 -5.18 -21.96
N PHE A 192 0.10 -4.55 -20.83
CA PHE A 192 1.00 -3.40 -20.80
C PHE A 192 2.45 -3.85 -20.65
N ASN A 193 3.33 -3.28 -21.48
CA ASN A 193 4.78 -3.55 -21.48
C ASN A 193 5.48 -2.78 -20.34
N ILE A 194 5.11 -3.10 -19.08
CA ILE A 194 5.72 -2.50 -17.90
C ILE A 194 7.19 -2.87 -17.76
N THR A 195 7.60 -4.03 -18.25
CA THR A 195 8.99 -4.52 -18.17
C THR A 195 9.96 -3.61 -18.91
N LYS A 196 9.51 -2.89 -19.94
CA LYS A 196 10.31 -1.87 -20.65
C LYS A 196 10.85 -0.80 -19.70
N PHE A 197 10.17 -0.53 -18.59
CA PHE A 197 10.51 0.48 -17.61
C PHE A 197 11.15 -0.10 -16.33
N SER A 198 11.48 -1.39 -16.28
CA SER A 198 11.96 -2.06 -15.07
C SER A 198 13.14 -1.36 -14.41
N SER A 199 14.16 -0.95 -15.19
CA SER A 199 15.32 -0.23 -14.64
C SER A 199 14.93 1.14 -14.11
N ASP A 200 14.18 1.92 -14.89
CA ASP A 200 13.75 3.26 -14.50
C ASP A 200 12.82 3.24 -13.28
N LEU A 201 11.89 2.28 -13.19
CA LEU A 201 11.07 2.06 -12.00
C LEU A 201 11.93 1.73 -10.77
N LEU A 202 12.97 0.92 -10.94
CA LEU A 202 13.87 0.57 -9.85
C LEU A 202 14.73 1.76 -9.40
N ASP A 203 15.33 2.47 -10.36
CA ASP A 203 16.21 3.61 -10.10
C ASP A 203 15.42 4.78 -9.49
N GLY A 204 14.17 4.96 -9.92
CA GLY A 204 13.24 5.97 -9.38
C GLY A 204 12.97 5.81 -7.87
N LEU A 205 13.08 4.60 -7.31
CA LEU A 205 12.91 4.38 -5.85
C LEU A 205 13.92 5.17 -5.01
N ASN A 206 15.09 5.46 -5.56
CA ASN A 206 16.12 6.25 -4.87
C ASN A 206 15.76 7.73 -4.73
N LYS A 207 14.77 8.22 -5.46
CA LYS A 207 14.27 9.60 -5.40
C LYS A 207 13.07 9.77 -4.47
N LEU A 208 12.55 8.68 -3.93
CA LEU A 208 11.35 8.65 -3.08
C LEU A 208 11.72 8.71 -1.58
N ASP A 209 12.35 9.84 -1.17
CA ASP A 209 12.85 9.99 0.21
C ASP A 209 11.74 10.02 1.25
N LYS A 210 10.55 10.53 0.89
CA LYS A 210 9.38 10.64 1.76
C LYS A 210 8.47 9.41 1.71
N TRP A 211 8.96 8.29 1.17
CA TRP A 211 8.23 7.02 1.15
C TRP A 211 8.69 6.08 2.27
N PRO A 212 7.77 5.31 2.88
CA PRO A 212 8.14 4.28 3.84
C PRO A 212 9.12 3.27 3.25
N ASN A 213 10.21 2.99 3.97
CA ASN A 213 11.23 2.06 3.49
C ASN A 213 10.67 0.66 3.18
N LYS A 214 9.66 0.22 3.95
CA LYS A 214 8.95 -1.04 3.72
C LYS A 214 8.39 -1.12 2.29
N VAL A 215 7.72 -0.07 1.82
CA VAL A 215 7.14 -0.03 0.47
C VAL A 215 8.22 -0.04 -0.61
N LYS A 216 9.30 0.73 -0.42
CA LYS A 216 10.44 0.73 -1.35
C LYS A 216 11.08 -0.65 -1.47
N VAL A 217 11.27 -1.34 -0.35
CA VAL A 217 11.82 -2.72 -0.33
C VAL A 217 10.87 -3.70 -1.02
N MET A 218 9.56 -3.59 -0.78
CA MET A 218 8.56 -4.44 -1.47
C MET A 218 8.62 -4.25 -2.99
N GLN A 219 8.66 -3.02 -3.49
CA GLN A 219 8.78 -2.75 -4.93
C GLN A 219 10.11 -3.20 -5.50
N LYS A 220 11.24 -2.93 -4.80
CA LYS A 220 12.57 -3.40 -5.20
C LYS A 220 12.60 -4.91 -5.38
N ASN A 221 12.05 -5.64 -4.41
CA ASN A 221 12.00 -7.11 -4.45
C ASN A 221 11.06 -7.61 -5.56
N TRP A 222 9.93 -6.93 -5.79
CA TRP A 222 8.98 -7.27 -6.84
C TRP A 222 9.56 -7.06 -8.24
N ILE A 223 10.22 -5.94 -8.49
CA ILE A 223 10.93 -5.64 -9.74
C ILE A 223 12.07 -6.64 -9.92
N GLY A 224 12.77 -6.99 -8.86
CA GLY A 224 13.68 -8.12 -8.76
C GLY A 224 14.78 -8.10 -9.81
N LYS A 225 15.64 -7.06 -9.81
CA LYS A 225 16.81 -7.01 -10.67
C LYS A 225 17.80 -8.09 -10.29
N SER A 226 18.14 -8.95 -11.23
CA SER A 226 19.15 -10.00 -11.08
C SER A 226 20.22 -9.86 -12.13
N PHE A 227 21.43 -10.11 -11.73
CA PHE A 227 22.61 -10.15 -12.58
C PHE A 227 23.01 -11.61 -12.77
N GLY A 228 23.28 -12.00 -14.02
CA GLY A 228 23.63 -13.37 -14.32
C GLY A 228 24.17 -13.57 -15.74
N CYS A 229 24.01 -14.78 -16.23
CA CYS A 229 24.48 -15.19 -17.54
C CYS A 229 23.40 -15.97 -18.30
N GLU A 230 23.21 -15.64 -19.58
CA GLU A 230 22.57 -16.53 -20.54
C GLU A 230 23.60 -17.52 -21.02
N ILE A 231 23.27 -18.81 -21.00
CA ILE A 231 24.20 -19.90 -21.35
C ILE A 231 23.52 -20.78 -22.39
N ASP A 232 24.25 -21.13 -23.45
CA ASP A 232 23.82 -22.10 -24.47
C ASP A 232 24.37 -23.49 -24.13
N PHE A 233 23.50 -24.38 -23.61
CA PHE A 233 23.86 -25.78 -23.37
C PHE A 233 23.76 -26.58 -24.66
N GLN A 234 24.83 -27.25 -25.07
CA GLN A 234 24.78 -28.21 -26.15
C GLN A 234 23.97 -29.43 -25.69
N ILE A 235 23.09 -29.96 -26.57
CA ILE A 235 22.35 -31.18 -26.29
C ILE A 235 22.70 -32.30 -27.29
N LYS A 236 22.86 -33.50 -26.76
CA LYS A 236 23.03 -34.71 -27.54
C LYS A 236 21.70 -35.41 -27.67
N SER A 237 21.16 -35.41 -28.88
CA SER A 237 19.89 -36.02 -29.21
C SER A 237 19.77 -36.28 -30.73
N ASN A 238 18.82 -37.11 -31.10
CA ASN A 238 18.46 -37.34 -32.51
C ASN A 238 17.54 -36.25 -33.06
N LEU A 239 17.19 -35.21 -32.25
CA LEU A 239 16.34 -34.09 -32.64
C LEU A 239 17.12 -33.05 -33.46
N ALA A 240 16.37 -32.27 -34.24
CA ALA A 240 16.92 -31.17 -35.04
C ALA A 240 17.53 -30.05 -34.18
N VAL A 241 17.07 -29.90 -32.93
CA VAL A 241 17.56 -28.91 -31.97
C VAL A 241 18.86 -29.42 -31.34
N LYS A 242 19.91 -28.61 -31.38
CA LYS A 242 21.25 -28.94 -30.85
C LYS A 242 21.63 -28.12 -29.61
N LYS A 243 20.89 -27.11 -29.25
CA LYS A 243 21.18 -26.23 -28.12
C LYS A 243 19.90 -25.88 -27.33
N VAL A 244 20.09 -25.72 -26.03
CA VAL A 244 19.05 -25.18 -25.11
C VAL A 244 19.67 -23.96 -24.40
N LYS A 245 18.95 -22.84 -24.42
CA LYS A 245 19.35 -21.62 -23.72
C LYS A 245 18.77 -21.60 -22.33
N CYS A 246 19.59 -21.22 -21.35
CA CYS A 246 19.24 -21.06 -19.96
C CYS A 246 19.77 -19.73 -19.42
N PHE A 247 19.04 -19.09 -18.50
CA PHE A 247 19.55 -17.97 -17.71
C PHE A 247 19.80 -18.42 -16.27
N THR A 248 20.94 -18.03 -15.72
CA THR A 248 21.28 -18.30 -14.33
C THR A 248 21.89 -17.08 -13.63
N THR A 249 21.59 -16.93 -12.35
CA THR A 249 22.28 -15.99 -11.46
C THR A 249 23.52 -16.59 -10.80
N ARG A 250 23.72 -17.91 -10.91
CA ARG A 250 24.82 -18.65 -10.28
C ARG A 250 25.62 -19.48 -11.31
N PRO A 251 26.17 -18.84 -12.36
CA PRO A 251 27.01 -19.57 -13.34
C PRO A 251 28.25 -20.21 -12.73
N ASP A 252 28.68 -19.70 -11.58
CA ASP A 252 29.82 -20.21 -10.80
C ASP A 252 29.63 -21.62 -10.25
N THR A 253 28.36 -22.12 -10.22
CA THR A 253 28.04 -23.47 -9.76
C THR A 253 27.92 -24.51 -10.90
N LEU A 254 28.33 -24.18 -12.12
CA LEU A 254 28.24 -25.06 -13.30
C LEU A 254 28.95 -26.40 -13.15
N PHE A 255 30.04 -26.48 -12.39
CA PHE A 255 30.69 -27.76 -12.12
C PHE A 255 29.88 -28.71 -11.25
N GLY A 256 28.90 -28.17 -10.45
CA GLY A 256 27.91 -28.95 -9.71
C GLY A 256 26.66 -29.32 -10.52
N PHE A 257 26.66 -29.12 -11.84
CA PHE A 257 25.58 -29.41 -12.75
C PHE A 257 25.24 -30.91 -12.80
N SER A 258 24.01 -31.28 -12.44
CA SER A 258 23.54 -32.67 -12.32
C SER A 258 22.44 -33.04 -13.28
N PHE A 259 21.66 -32.06 -13.74
CA PHE A 259 20.56 -32.25 -14.70
C PHE A 259 20.16 -30.91 -15.35
N LEU A 260 19.60 -30.97 -16.54
CA LEU A 260 18.91 -29.85 -17.17
C LEU A 260 17.39 -30.03 -17.04
N ALA A 261 16.70 -29.09 -16.41
CA ALA A 261 15.24 -29.12 -16.29
C ALA A 261 14.59 -28.16 -17.28
N LEU A 262 13.57 -28.63 -17.98
CA LEU A 262 12.78 -27.88 -18.96
C LEU A 262 11.35 -27.72 -18.47
N SER A 263 10.74 -26.57 -18.76
CA SER A 263 9.30 -26.38 -18.63
C SER A 263 8.54 -27.36 -19.51
N VAL A 264 7.42 -27.87 -19.03
CA VAL A 264 6.48 -28.70 -19.84
C VAL A 264 5.98 -28.00 -21.11
N ASP A 265 6.10 -26.68 -21.16
CA ASP A 265 5.72 -25.83 -22.28
C ASP A 265 6.92 -25.38 -23.14
N HIS A 266 8.14 -25.82 -22.81
CA HIS A 266 9.33 -25.57 -23.63
C HIS A 266 9.15 -26.08 -25.05
N PRO A 267 9.66 -25.40 -26.11
CA PRO A 267 9.49 -25.82 -27.51
C PRO A 267 9.88 -27.28 -27.79
N LEU A 268 10.80 -27.85 -27.03
CA LEU A 268 11.20 -29.26 -27.13
C LEU A 268 10.06 -30.23 -26.78
N SER A 269 9.04 -29.81 -26.03
CA SER A 269 7.89 -30.65 -25.68
C SER A 269 7.10 -31.14 -26.91
N LYS A 270 7.23 -30.42 -28.05
CA LYS A 270 6.61 -30.80 -29.30
C LYS A 270 7.03 -32.18 -29.80
N PHE A 271 8.26 -32.58 -29.48
CA PHE A 271 8.79 -33.89 -29.92
C PHE A 271 8.28 -35.06 -29.07
N PHE A 272 7.65 -34.77 -27.91
CA PHE A 272 7.12 -35.77 -26.98
C PHE A 272 5.58 -35.82 -26.98
N LYS A 273 4.89 -35.12 -27.89
CA LYS A 273 3.42 -35.04 -27.91
C LYS A 273 2.73 -36.39 -28.03
N ASN A 274 3.35 -37.35 -28.69
CA ASN A 274 2.79 -38.67 -28.94
C ASN A 274 3.16 -39.68 -27.83
N ASP A 275 3.92 -39.28 -26.81
CA ASP A 275 4.25 -40.13 -25.68
C ASP A 275 3.15 -40.01 -24.62
N GLU A 276 2.48 -41.14 -24.35
CA GLU A 276 1.38 -41.20 -23.39
C GLU A 276 1.83 -40.84 -21.95
N ASN A 277 3.06 -41.21 -21.56
CA ASN A 277 3.58 -40.91 -20.23
C ASN A 277 3.88 -39.40 -20.10
N PHE A 278 4.40 -38.77 -21.16
CA PHE A 278 4.58 -37.32 -21.20
C PHE A 278 3.25 -36.60 -21.16
N SER A 279 2.22 -37.08 -21.85
CA SER A 279 0.88 -36.49 -21.82
C SER A 279 0.23 -36.55 -20.45
N LYS A 280 0.36 -37.68 -19.75
CA LYS A 280 -0.07 -37.84 -18.35
C LYS A 280 0.68 -36.89 -17.42
N PHE A 281 2.01 -36.82 -17.53
CA PHE A 281 2.86 -35.93 -16.77
C PHE A 281 2.47 -34.47 -17.00
N LYS A 282 2.23 -34.06 -18.24
CA LYS A 282 1.81 -32.70 -18.57
C LYS A 282 0.46 -32.33 -17.94
N SER A 283 -0.50 -33.28 -17.93
CA SER A 283 -1.79 -33.11 -17.26
C SER A 283 -1.65 -32.98 -15.75
N GLU A 284 -0.72 -33.70 -15.14
CA GLU A 284 -0.41 -33.57 -13.72
C GLU A 284 0.22 -32.22 -13.38
N CYS A 285 1.14 -31.74 -14.20
CA CYS A 285 1.73 -30.41 -14.05
C CYS A 285 0.69 -29.28 -14.19
N ALA A 286 -0.35 -29.46 -15.01
CA ALA A 286 -1.43 -28.48 -15.17
C ALA A 286 -2.25 -28.26 -13.89
N LYS A 287 -2.25 -29.20 -12.96
CA LYS A 287 -2.93 -29.11 -11.65
C LYS A 287 -2.10 -28.32 -10.62
N THR A 288 -0.82 -28.13 -10.90
CA THR A 288 0.04 -27.27 -10.05
C THR A 288 -0.23 -25.82 -10.43
N GLY A 289 -0.59 -24.97 -9.46
CA GLY A 289 -0.88 -23.54 -9.72
C GLY A 289 0.26 -22.81 -10.45
N THR A 290 -0.01 -21.63 -10.94
CA THR A 290 0.95 -20.80 -11.70
C THR A 290 1.80 -19.89 -10.83
N THR A 291 1.51 -19.79 -9.52
CA THR A 291 2.23 -18.93 -8.57
C THR A 291 3.55 -19.59 -8.15
N GLU A 292 4.58 -18.76 -7.91
CA GLU A 292 5.86 -19.24 -7.36
C GLU A 292 5.67 -19.99 -6.04
N GLU A 293 4.72 -19.56 -5.21
CA GLU A 293 4.41 -20.17 -3.91
C GLU A 293 3.80 -21.56 -4.08
N SER A 294 2.79 -21.72 -4.96
CA SER A 294 2.18 -23.02 -5.24
C SER A 294 3.21 -24.00 -5.80
N ILE A 295 4.12 -23.52 -6.66
CA ILE A 295 5.20 -24.31 -7.23
C ILE A 295 6.25 -24.66 -6.19
N ALA A 296 6.57 -23.73 -5.26
CA ALA A 296 7.53 -23.97 -4.19
C ALA A 296 7.05 -25.07 -3.22
N ASN A 297 5.75 -25.08 -2.90
CA ASN A 297 5.15 -26.02 -1.97
C ASN A 297 4.77 -27.37 -2.60
N ALA A 298 4.68 -27.46 -3.92
CA ALA A 298 4.34 -28.70 -4.61
C ALA A 298 5.50 -29.70 -4.60
N GLU A 299 5.16 -30.99 -4.57
CA GLU A 299 6.12 -32.06 -4.77
C GLU A 299 6.82 -31.91 -6.13
N LYS A 300 8.17 -32.04 -6.17
CA LYS A 300 8.94 -31.90 -7.38
C LYS A 300 8.85 -33.17 -8.20
N ILE A 301 8.20 -33.07 -9.37
CA ILE A 301 8.03 -34.18 -10.31
C ILE A 301 8.66 -33.84 -11.65
N GLY A 302 9.12 -34.87 -12.36
CA GLY A 302 9.76 -34.73 -13.67
C GLY A 302 9.61 -35.93 -14.57
N PHE A 303 9.58 -35.67 -15.89
CA PHE A 303 9.62 -36.64 -16.95
C PHE A 303 11.03 -36.70 -17.54
N LYS A 304 11.70 -37.87 -17.41
CA LYS A 304 13.05 -38.09 -17.96
C LYS A 304 12.98 -38.30 -19.47
N THR A 305 13.82 -37.59 -20.21
CA THR A 305 13.99 -37.76 -21.66
C THR A 305 15.23 -38.56 -21.98
N GLU A 306 15.39 -38.99 -23.25
CA GLU A 306 16.60 -39.58 -23.77
C GLU A 306 17.69 -38.53 -24.13
N ILE A 307 17.36 -37.24 -23.99
CA ILE A 307 18.26 -36.14 -24.30
C ILE A 307 19.31 -36.02 -23.18
N LYS A 308 20.54 -35.72 -23.56
CA LYS A 308 21.60 -35.34 -22.61
C LYS A 308 22.07 -33.91 -22.89
N ALA A 309 22.35 -33.16 -21.82
CA ALA A 309 22.98 -31.85 -21.90
C ALA A 309 24.45 -31.93 -21.55
N VAL A 310 25.30 -31.19 -22.22
CA VAL A 310 26.77 -31.13 -22.02
C VAL A 310 27.06 -29.91 -21.13
N ASN A 311 27.92 -30.10 -20.13
CA ASN A 311 28.40 -28.99 -19.31
C ASN A 311 29.26 -28.04 -20.18
N PRO A 312 28.92 -26.74 -20.27
CA PRO A 312 29.64 -25.79 -21.11
C PRO A 312 31.08 -25.51 -20.66
N LEU A 313 31.45 -25.80 -19.41
CA LEU A 313 32.80 -25.63 -18.88
C LEU A 313 33.61 -26.94 -18.89
N ASP A 314 32.93 -28.10 -18.88
CA ASP A 314 33.50 -29.43 -18.92
C ASP A 314 32.75 -30.30 -19.93
N GLU A 315 33.24 -30.36 -21.16
CA GLU A 315 32.60 -31.09 -22.27
C GLU A 315 32.54 -32.61 -22.05
N SER A 316 33.30 -33.14 -21.11
CA SER A 316 33.31 -34.58 -20.74
C SER A 316 32.06 -34.93 -19.90
N LYS A 317 31.46 -33.95 -19.22
CA LYS A 317 30.34 -34.15 -18.32
C LYS A 317 29.00 -34.01 -19.07
N GLU A 318 28.29 -35.13 -19.18
CA GLU A 318 26.94 -35.19 -19.73
C GLU A 318 25.90 -35.46 -18.64
N VAL A 319 24.80 -34.72 -18.62
CA VAL A 319 23.74 -34.87 -17.65
C VAL A 319 22.37 -35.11 -18.32
N PRO A 320 21.46 -35.81 -17.66
CA PRO A 320 20.10 -36.06 -18.20
C PRO A 320 19.29 -34.77 -18.30
N VAL A 321 18.38 -34.73 -19.30
CA VAL A 321 17.40 -33.68 -19.48
C VAL A 321 16.04 -34.16 -19.02
N TYR A 322 15.37 -33.36 -18.17
CA TYR A 322 14.02 -33.64 -17.67
C TYR A 322 13.07 -32.52 -18.06
N PHE A 323 11.80 -32.84 -18.30
CA PHE A 323 10.72 -31.88 -18.11
C PHE A 323 10.33 -31.90 -16.64
N ALA A 324 10.15 -30.73 -16.01
CA ALA A 324 9.89 -30.62 -14.58
C ALA A 324 8.79 -29.60 -14.27
N ASN A 325 7.96 -29.89 -13.26
CA ASN A 325 6.81 -29.06 -12.88
C ASN A 325 7.18 -27.72 -12.23
N PHE A 326 8.42 -27.56 -11.76
CA PHE A 326 8.90 -26.36 -11.10
C PHE A 326 9.65 -25.38 -12.02
N VAL A 327 9.74 -25.67 -13.31
CA VAL A 327 10.36 -24.79 -14.32
C VAL A 327 9.28 -24.04 -15.07
N LEU A 328 9.31 -22.70 -14.97
CA LEU A 328 8.38 -21.82 -15.66
C LEU A 328 8.92 -21.40 -17.03
N MET A 329 8.04 -21.38 -18.04
CA MET A 329 8.43 -20.95 -19.39
C MET A 329 8.83 -19.46 -19.44
N ASP A 330 8.21 -18.63 -18.58
CA ASP A 330 8.42 -17.20 -18.56
C ASP A 330 9.67 -16.77 -17.81
N TYR A 331 10.47 -17.70 -17.28
CA TYR A 331 11.74 -17.41 -16.62
C TYR A 331 12.87 -18.25 -17.23
N GLY A 332 13.98 -17.60 -17.52
CA GLY A 332 15.20 -18.29 -17.98
C GLY A 332 15.05 -19.10 -19.26
N PHE A 333 14.17 -18.70 -20.18
CA PHE A 333 13.85 -19.41 -21.42
C PHE A 333 13.15 -20.76 -21.22
N GLY A 334 12.53 -20.99 -20.06
CA GLY A 334 11.92 -22.27 -19.74
C GLY A 334 12.89 -23.40 -19.51
N ALA A 335 14.14 -23.09 -19.15
CA ALA A 335 15.19 -24.04 -18.85
C ALA A 335 15.99 -23.62 -17.62
N VAL A 336 16.33 -24.56 -16.76
CA VAL A 336 17.13 -24.38 -15.56
C VAL A 336 18.20 -25.47 -15.53
N PHE A 337 19.46 -25.11 -15.32
CA PHE A 337 20.46 -26.10 -14.97
C PHE A 337 20.38 -26.40 -13.48
N GLY A 338 20.28 -27.67 -13.13
CA GLY A 338 20.15 -28.12 -11.75
C GLY A 338 21.48 -28.24 -11.04
N CYS A 339 21.62 -27.53 -9.93
CA CYS A 339 22.77 -27.65 -9.03
C CYS A 339 22.30 -28.02 -7.62
N PRO A 340 22.05 -29.31 -7.34
CA PRO A 340 21.42 -29.79 -6.11
C PRO A 340 22.12 -29.38 -4.82
N ALA A 341 23.42 -29.20 -4.85
CA ALA A 341 24.16 -28.77 -3.66
C ALA A 341 23.88 -27.32 -3.24
N HIS A 342 23.37 -26.48 -4.16
CA HIS A 342 23.26 -25.03 -3.96
C HIS A 342 21.88 -24.43 -4.28
N ASP A 343 20.88 -25.27 -4.59
CA ASP A 343 19.45 -24.89 -4.69
C ASP A 343 18.58 -25.98 -4.07
N GLN A 344 17.68 -25.62 -3.16
CA GLN A 344 16.86 -26.58 -2.41
C GLN A 344 15.89 -27.33 -3.31
N ARG A 345 15.33 -26.68 -4.34
CA ARG A 345 14.40 -27.33 -5.29
C ARG A 345 15.12 -28.39 -6.12
N ASP A 346 16.34 -28.08 -6.52
CA ASP A 346 17.21 -28.99 -7.26
C ASP A 346 17.64 -30.16 -6.36
N LEU A 347 17.89 -29.91 -5.08
CA LEU A 347 18.24 -30.94 -4.11
C LEU A 347 17.10 -31.94 -3.90
N ASP A 348 15.88 -31.42 -3.70
CA ASP A 348 14.68 -32.25 -3.49
C ASP A 348 14.42 -33.12 -4.73
N PHE A 349 14.57 -32.50 -5.93
CA PHE A 349 14.43 -33.21 -7.21
C PHE A 349 15.54 -34.27 -7.38
N ALA A 350 16.79 -33.91 -7.14
CA ALA A 350 17.92 -34.83 -7.30
C ALA A 350 17.84 -36.03 -6.38
N ARG A 351 17.37 -35.86 -5.15
CA ARG A 351 17.14 -36.96 -4.22
C ARG A 351 16.05 -37.91 -4.70
N LYS A 352 14.93 -37.37 -5.18
CA LYS A 352 13.84 -38.16 -5.71
C LYS A 352 14.27 -39.02 -6.90
N TYR A 353 15.05 -38.45 -7.79
CA TYR A 353 15.50 -39.12 -9.03
C TYR A 353 16.89 -39.74 -8.94
N LYS A 354 17.51 -39.76 -7.73
CA LYS A 354 18.81 -40.33 -7.43
C LYS A 354 19.91 -39.77 -8.33
N LEU A 355 19.93 -38.47 -8.53
CA LEU A 355 20.92 -37.74 -9.30
C LEU A 355 22.15 -37.39 -8.44
N GLU A 356 23.25 -37.07 -9.06
CA GLU A 356 24.50 -36.66 -8.39
C GLU A 356 24.28 -35.35 -7.61
N ILE A 357 24.83 -35.24 -6.40
CA ILE A 357 24.86 -34.04 -5.58
C ILE A 357 26.32 -33.69 -5.30
N LEU A 358 26.89 -32.81 -6.12
CA LEU A 358 28.25 -32.36 -6.02
C LEU A 358 28.32 -30.94 -5.45
N PRO A 359 28.81 -30.74 -4.22
CA PRO A 359 29.02 -29.39 -3.69
C PRO A 359 30.25 -28.74 -4.35
N VAL A 360 30.07 -27.46 -4.74
CA VAL A 360 31.07 -26.63 -5.39
C VAL A 360 31.34 -25.32 -4.66
N VAL A 361 30.63 -25.04 -3.57
CA VAL A 361 30.89 -23.93 -2.67
C VAL A 361 31.08 -24.47 -1.25
N CYS A 362 32.26 -24.29 -0.70
CA CYS A 362 32.60 -24.68 0.66
C CYS A 362 32.29 -23.56 1.65
N PRO A 363 31.45 -23.81 2.68
CA PRO A 363 31.14 -22.83 3.72
C PRO A 363 32.40 -22.36 4.46
N PRO A 364 32.43 -21.13 5.00
CA PRO A 364 33.50 -20.68 5.89
C PRO A 364 33.69 -21.63 7.07
N GLY A 365 34.92 -22.02 7.34
CA GLY A 365 35.28 -22.94 8.44
C GLY A 365 35.02 -24.41 8.19
N LYS A 366 34.63 -24.81 6.96
CA LYS A 366 34.58 -26.20 6.52
C LYS A 366 35.78 -26.49 5.58
N ASP A 367 36.10 -27.76 5.40
CA ASP A 367 37.13 -28.25 4.49
C ASP A 367 36.54 -28.76 3.16
N HIS A 368 37.43 -29.23 2.25
CA HIS A 368 37.03 -29.76 0.96
C HIS A 368 36.26 -31.10 1.00
N ASN A 369 36.10 -31.71 2.20
CA ASN A 369 35.28 -32.89 2.40
C ASN A 369 33.82 -32.55 2.70
N PHE A 370 33.45 -31.25 2.63
CA PHE A 370 32.07 -30.78 2.85
C PHE A 370 31.07 -31.51 1.95
N LYS A 371 30.03 -32.04 2.56
CA LYS A 371 28.91 -32.72 1.89
C LYS A 371 27.59 -32.10 2.27
N ILE A 372 26.61 -32.17 1.37
CA ILE A 372 25.25 -31.74 1.62
C ILE A 372 24.50 -32.82 2.39
N ASP A 373 23.94 -32.44 3.57
CA ASP A 373 23.13 -33.35 4.40
C ASP A 373 21.65 -33.11 4.11
N LYS A 374 20.94 -32.29 4.88
CA LYS A 374 19.48 -32.13 4.74
C LYS A 374 19.08 -30.98 3.82
N GLU A 375 19.82 -29.90 3.85
CA GLU A 375 19.52 -28.65 3.14
C GLU A 375 20.65 -28.29 2.18
N ALA A 376 20.28 -27.64 1.08
CA ALA A 376 21.21 -27.09 0.12
C ALA A 376 21.96 -25.90 0.74
N TYR A 377 23.24 -25.77 0.43
CA TYR A 377 24.03 -24.64 0.90
C TYR A 377 23.97 -23.47 -0.09
N THR A 378 23.34 -22.38 0.30
CA THR A 378 23.16 -21.17 -0.52
C THR A 378 24.00 -19.97 -0.06
N GLY A 379 24.80 -20.14 0.98
CA GLY A 379 25.62 -19.08 1.59
C GLY A 379 26.91 -18.78 0.83
N PRO A 380 27.68 -17.75 1.28
CA PRO A 380 28.99 -17.43 0.73
C PRO A 380 30.03 -18.45 1.15
N GLY A 381 31.11 -18.54 0.36
CA GLY A 381 32.22 -19.48 0.67
C GLY A 381 33.31 -19.42 -0.34
N LYS A 382 34.12 -20.48 -0.40
CA LYS A 382 35.11 -20.66 -1.42
C LYS A 382 34.69 -21.72 -2.43
N ILE A 383 34.91 -21.44 -3.71
CA ILE A 383 34.68 -22.42 -4.77
C ILE A 383 35.70 -23.58 -4.62
N PHE A 384 35.24 -24.81 -4.81
CA PHE A 384 36.06 -26.03 -4.87
C PHE A 384 35.39 -27.04 -5.81
N ASN A 385 36.04 -28.11 -6.17
CA ASN A 385 35.58 -29.08 -7.16
C ASN A 385 35.21 -28.44 -8.51
N SER A 386 35.86 -27.33 -8.88
CA SER A 386 35.49 -26.50 -10.03
C SER A 386 36.71 -26.07 -10.85
N GLU A 387 37.80 -26.86 -10.80
CA GLU A 387 39.01 -26.65 -11.61
C GLU A 387 39.55 -25.21 -11.51
N PHE A 388 39.51 -24.47 -12.62
CA PHE A 388 40.05 -23.12 -12.72
C PHE A 388 39.28 -22.07 -11.93
N LEU A 389 38.15 -22.42 -11.35
CA LEU A 389 37.38 -21.55 -10.44
C LEU A 389 37.71 -21.80 -8.96
N ASP A 390 38.47 -22.83 -8.64
CA ASP A 390 38.79 -23.20 -7.27
C ASP A 390 39.47 -22.05 -6.50
N ASN A 391 39.10 -21.93 -5.21
CA ASN A 391 39.55 -20.91 -4.27
C ASN A 391 39.00 -19.47 -4.49
N LEU A 392 38.23 -19.21 -5.55
CA LEU A 392 37.53 -17.93 -5.71
C LEU A 392 36.46 -17.73 -4.62
N ASN A 393 36.24 -16.48 -4.24
CA ASN A 393 35.18 -16.15 -3.28
C ASN A 393 33.81 -16.20 -3.98
N ALA A 394 32.89 -17.03 -3.47
CA ALA A 394 31.52 -17.14 -3.94
C ALA A 394 30.60 -16.32 -3.02
N PRO A 395 29.61 -15.59 -3.58
CA PRO A 395 29.27 -15.53 -5.02
C PRO A 395 29.99 -14.41 -5.80
N ASP A 396 30.63 -13.45 -5.13
CA ASP A 396 30.98 -12.15 -5.73
C ASP A 396 32.04 -12.27 -6.83
N GLU A 397 33.18 -12.88 -6.51
CA GLU A 397 34.30 -13.02 -7.42
C GLU A 397 34.06 -14.14 -8.45
N SER A 398 33.51 -15.27 -7.98
CA SER A 398 33.29 -16.46 -8.79
C SER A 398 32.32 -16.25 -9.94
N ILE A 399 31.22 -15.54 -9.71
CA ILE A 399 30.21 -15.23 -10.75
C ILE A 399 30.84 -14.38 -11.86
N ILE A 400 31.52 -13.30 -11.50
CA ILE A 400 32.14 -12.39 -12.48
C ILE A 400 33.14 -13.16 -13.34
N LYS A 401 34.02 -13.94 -12.70
CA LYS A 401 35.05 -14.72 -13.39
C LYS A 401 34.47 -15.78 -14.33
N THR A 402 33.41 -16.47 -13.86
CA THR A 402 32.73 -17.47 -14.69
C THR A 402 32.06 -16.84 -15.91
N ILE A 403 31.41 -15.68 -15.76
CA ILE A 403 30.82 -14.98 -16.89
C ILE A 403 31.87 -14.57 -17.91
N GLU A 404 33.01 -14.02 -17.48
CA GLU A 404 34.13 -13.65 -18.36
C GLU A 404 34.62 -14.84 -19.20
N ILE A 405 34.75 -16.02 -18.57
CA ILE A 405 35.18 -17.24 -19.24
C ILE A 405 34.14 -17.70 -20.26
N LEU A 406 32.85 -17.70 -19.89
CA LEU A 406 31.73 -18.08 -20.79
C LEU A 406 31.64 -17.12 -21.99
N GLU A 407 31.82 -15.81 -21.78
CA GLU A 407 31.84 -14.81 -22.85
C GLU A 407 33.06 -15.03 -23.79
N LYS A 408 34.26 -15.27 -23.25
CA LYS A 408 35.48 -15.55 -24.04
C LYS A 408 35.33 -16.82 -24.88
N LYS A 409 34.70 -17.86 -24.32
CA LYS A 409 34.42 -19.12 -25.03
C LYS A 409 33.20 -19.03 -25.96
N LYS A 410 32.49 -17.90 -26.00
CA LYS A 410 31.22 -17.71 -26.77
C LYS A 410 30.11 -18.70 -26.40
N LEU A 411 30.12 -19.19 -25.16
CA LEU A 411 29.16 -20.16 -24.62
C LEU A 411 28.09 -19.48 -23.76
N GLY A 412 28.31 -18.21 -23.38
CA GLY A 412 27.34 -17.44 -22.62
C GLY A 412 27.47 -15.93 -22.81
N LYS A 413 26.52 -15.20 -22.31
CA LYS A 413 26.48 -13.73 -22.37
C LYS A 413 25.97 -13.17 -21.06
N ARG A 414 26.70 -12.17 -20.55
CA ARG A 414 26.26 -11.37 -19.38
C ARG A 414 24.89 -10.77 -19.62
N LYS A 415 24.02 -10.87 -18.64
CA LYS A 415 22.67 -10.30 -18.74
C LYS A 415 22.14 -9.84 -17.40
N ILE A 416 21.45 -8.70 -17.44
CA ILE A 416 20.57 -8.26 -16.36
C ILE A 416 19.16 -8.74 -16.71
N ASN A 417 18.53 -9.42 -15.78
CA ASN A 417 17.15 -9.87 -15.89
C ASN A 417 16.34 -9.25 -14.77
N PHE A 418 15.04 -9.11 -14.99
CA PHE A 418 14.08 -8.62 -13.99
C PHE A 418 13.02 -9.67 -13.75
N ARG A 419 12.57 -9.79 -12.49
CA ARG A 419 11.45 -10.66 -12.12
C ARG A 419 10.11 -10.08 -12.56
N LEU A 420 10.02 -8.75 -12.60
CA LEU A 420 8.83 -8.04 -13.06
C LEU A 420 8.38 -8.59 -14.43
N LYS A 421 7.10 -8.90 -14.55
CA LYS A 421 6.47 -9.36 -15.79
C LYS A 421 5.53 -8.29 -16.32
N ASP A 422 5.21 -8.38 -17.62
CA ASP A 422 4.25 -7.48 -18.23
C ASP A 422 2.87 -7.65 -17.60
N TRP A 423 2.20 -6.54 -17.45
CA TRP A 423 0.92 -6.46 -16.76
C TRP A 423 -0.22 -6.91 -17.67
N GLY A 424 -0.82 -8.06 -17.38
CA GLY A 424 -2.00 -8.59 -18.08
C GLY A 424 -3.26 -7.82 -17.67
N ILE A 425 -3.87 -7.15 -18.63
CA ILE A 425 -4.96 -6.21 -18.39
C ILE A 425 -6.33 -6.68 -18.86
N SER A 426 -6.45 -7.82 -19.49
CA SER A 426 -7.73 -8.41 -19.94
C SER A 426 -8.51 -9.02 -18.79
N ARG A 427 -9.80 -8.68 -18.66
CA ARG A 427 -10.74 -9.28 -17.73
C ARG A 427 -12.03 -9.69 -18.44
N GLN A 428 -12.46 -10.94 -18.27
CA GLN A 428 -13.68 -11.52 -18.83
C GLN A 428 -14.85 -11.17 -17.91
N ARG A 429 -15.28 -9.91 -17.95
CA ARG A 429 -16.40 -9.40 -17.14
C ARG A 429 -17.11 -8.24 -17.83
N TYR A 430 -18.32 -7.97 -17.36
CA TYR A 430 -19.14 -6.87 -17.86
C TYR A 430 -18.75 -5.53 -17.24
N TRP A 431 -18.71 -5.44 -15.89
CA TRP A 431 -18.54 -4.18 -15.19
C TRP A 431 -17.06 -3.78 -15.13
N GLY A 432 -16.59 -3.19 -16.19
CA GLY A 432 -15.21 -2.71 -16.40
C GLY A 432 -15.12 -1.84 -17.64
N CYS A 433 -14.01 -1.11 -17.79
CA CYS A 433 -13.77 -0.27 -18.96
C CYS A 433 -13.59 -1.14 -20.22
N PRO A 434 -14.44 -1.03 -21.27
CA PRO A 434 -14.27 -1.78 -22.50
C PRO A 434 -12.96 -1.44 -23.21
N ILE A 435 -12.29 -2.44 -23.75
CA ILE A 435 -11.08 -2.27 -24.56
C ILE A 435 -11.46 -1.72 -25.95
N PRO A 436 -10.93 -0.58 -26.40
CA PRO A 436 -11.41 0.14 -27.58
C PRO A 436 -10.86 -0.43 -28.90
N VAL A 437 -10.99 -1.74 -29.12
CA VAL A 437 -10.60 -2.41 -30.35
C VAL A 437 -11.68 -3.36 -30.86
N ALA A 438 -11.58 -3.73 -32.11
CA ALA A 438 -12.41 -4.75 -32.76
C ALA A 438 -11.55 -5.66 -33.63
N TYR A 439 -12.13 -6.76 -34.08
CA TYR A 439 -11.49 -7.76 -34.93
C TYR A 439 -12.25 -7.88 -36.27
N ASN A 440 -11.53 -7.86 -37.38
CA ASN A 440 -12.11 -8.16 -38.68
C ASN A 440 -12.33 -9.67 -38.84
N LYS A 441 -12.86 -10.08 -39.98
CA LYS A 441 -13.12 -11.50 -40.28
C LYS A 441 -11.87 -12.38 -40.27
N LYS A 442 -10.67 -11.78 -40.45
CA LYS A 442 -9.39 -12.49 -40.40
C LYS A 442 -8.80 -12.56 -39.01
N GLY A 443 -9.46 -11.96 -38.01
CA GLY A 443 -8.96 -11.89 -36.64
C GLY A 443 -7.90 -10.79 -36.41
N GLU A 444 -7.71 -9.89 -37.36
CA GLU A 444 -6.77 -8.75 -37.24
C GLU A 444 -7.38 -7.66 -36.33
N VAL A 445 -6.55 -7.08 -35.51
CA VAL A 445 -6.96 -6.02 -34.55
C VAL A 445 -7.16 -4.70 -35.28
N ILE A 446 -8.32 -4.09 -35.12
CA ILE A 446 -8.68 -2.78 -35.64
C ILE A 446 -8.99 -1.85 -34.46
N LYS A 447 -8.31 -0.72 -34.39
CA LYS A 447 -8.55 0.31 -33.37
C LYS A 447 -9.88 1.02 -33.64
N ILE A 448 -10.68 1.25 -32.61
CA ILE A 448 -11.85 2.11 -32.71
C ILE A 448 -11.36 3.57 -32.79
N PRO A 449 -11.82 4.35 -33.78
CA PRO A 449 -11.39 5.74 -33.92
C PRO A 449 -11.66 6.56 -32.66
N LYS A 450 -10.72 7.41 -32.25
CA LYS A 450 -10.87 8.24 -31.04
C LYS A 450 -12.13 9.13 -31.03
N LYS A 451 -12.61 9.55 -32.21
CA LYS A 451 -13.86 10.32 -32.34
C LYS A 451 -15.11 9.53 -31.95
N ASP A 452 -15.03 8.20 -31.97
CA ASP A 452 -16.14 7.28 -31.67
C ASP A 452 -16.08 6.79 -30.21
N LEU A 453 -15.15 7.29 -29.40
CA LEU A 453 -15.07 7.02 -27.96
C LEU A 453 -16.09 7.84 -27.17
N PRO A 454 -16.60 7.33 -26.06
CA PRO A 454 -16.26 6.05 -25.45
C PRO A 454 -16.97 4.87 -26.12
N VAL A 455 -16.29 3.71 -26.17
CA VAL A 455 -16.99 2.43 -26.35
C VAL A 455 -17.77 2.16 -25.08
N LYS A 456 -19.10 2.32 -25.17
CA LYS A 456 -20.00 2.19 -24.01
C LYS A 456 -20.34 0.74 -23.73
N LEU A 457 -20.58 0.43 -22.46
CA LEU A 457 -21.15 -0.86 -22.07
C LEU A 457 -22.61 -0.97 -22.53
N PRO A 458 -23.06 -2.17 -22.96
CA PRO A 458 -24.47 -2.37 -23.30
C PRO A 458 -25.34 -2.32 -22.04
N GLU A 459 -26.55 -1.79 -22.17
CA GLU A 459 -27.55 -1.78 -21.10
C GLU A 459 -28.35 -3.09 -21.05
N ASN A 460 -29.00 -3.36 -19.92
CA ASN A 460 -29.95 -4.48 -19.74
C ASN A 460 -29.32 -5.87 -20.00
N ILE A 461 -28.10 -6.08 -19.52
CA ILE A 461 -27.36 -7.32 -19.73
C ILE A 461 -27.80 -8.42 -18.75
N ASN A 462 -27.85 -9.67 -19.24
CA ASN A 462 -28.00 -10.83 -18.37
C ASN A 462 -26.64 -11.23 -17.77
N LEU A 463 -26.45 -10.98 -16.47
CA LEU A 463 -25.23 -11.35 -15.74
C LEU A 463 -25.20 -12.84 -15.31
N ASN A 464 -26.34 -13.56 -15.43
CA ASN A 464 -26.43 -14.97 -15.03
C ASN A 464 -26.09 -15.92 -16.18
N VAL A 465 -25.12 -15.57 -17.01
CA VAL A 465 -24.57 -16.41 -18.07
C VAL A 465 -23.24 -17.00 -17.62
N LYS A 466 -22.87 -18.14 -18.22
CA LYS A 466 -21.52 -18.69 -18.05
C LYS A 466 -20.52 -17.91 -18.90
N GLY A 467 -19.32 -17.75 -18.38
CA GLY A 467 -18.23 -17.04 -19.06
C GLY A 467 -18.42 -15.53 -19.07
N ASN A 468 -17.88 -14.88 -20.09
CA ASN A 468 -17.94 -13.41 -20.21
C ASN A 468 -19.33 -12.94 -20.67
N PRO A 469 -20.06 -12.14 -19.87
CA PRO A 469 -21.40 -11.67 -20.25
C PRO A 469 -21.41 -10.86 -21.56
N LEU A 470 -20.33 -10.16 -21.91
CA LEU A 470 -20.22 -9.37 -23.16
C LEU A 470 -20.15 -10.24 -24.39
N ASP A 471 -19.68 -11.50 -24.30
CA ASP A 471 -19.66 -12.43 -25.42
C ASP A 471 -21.06 -12.78 -25.91
N HIS A 472 -22.05 -12.72 -25.04
CA HIS A 472 -23.43 -13.03 -25.32
C HIS A 472 -24.24 -11.84 -25.90
N GLN A 473 -23.59 -10.65 -26.08
CA GLN A 473 -24.23 -9.43 -26.57
C GLN A 473 -24.01 -9.22 -28.09
N GLY A 474 -24.64 -10.05 -28.90
CA GLY A 474 -24.43 -10.08 -30.36
C GLY A 474 -24.54 -8.73 -31.05
N LYS A 475 -25.59 -7.94 -30.77
CA LYS A 475 -25.80 -6.60 -31.35
C LYS A 475 -24.74 -5.61 -30.94
N TRP A 476 -24.31 -5.64 -29.68
CA TRP A 476 -23.26 -4.77 -29.19
C TRP A 476 -21.88 -5.16 -29.74
N LYS A 477 -21.63 -6.45 -29.86
CA LYS A 477 -20.37 -7.01 -30.35
C LYS A 477 -20.10 -6.63 -31.81
N GLU A 478 -21.15 -6.56 -32.65
CA GLU A 478 -21.02 -6.25 -34.06
C GLU A 478 -20.84 -4.73 -34.29
N ILE A 479 -19.89 -4.35 -35.14
CA ILE A 479 -19.64 -2.97 -35.54
C ILE A 479 -19.14 -2.92 -36.97
N ILE A 480 -19.48 -1.85 -37.69
CA ILE A 480 -18.92 -1.58 -39.01
C ILE A 480 -17.78 -0.57 -38.85
N LEU A 481 -16.57 -0.98 -39.25
CA LEU A 481 -15.39 -0.12 -39.27
C LEU A 481 -14.77 -0.15 -40.67
N ASN A 482 -14.49 1.02 -41.21
CA ASN A 482 -13.93 1.20 -42.55
C ASN A 482 -14.73 0.43 -43.66
N GLY A 483 -16.05 0.30 -43.47
CA GLY A 483 -16.94 -0.41 -44.40
C GLY A 483 -16.97 -1.94 -44.24
N GLU A 484 -16.22 -2.50 -43.29
CA GLU A 484 -16.18 -3.93 -42.99
C GLU A 484 -16.93 -4.26 -41.70
N LYS A 485 -17.56 -5.42 -41.67
CA LYS A 485 -18.16 -5.97 -40.45
C LYS A 485 -17.04 -6.51 -39.54
N CYS A 486 -16.92 -5.91 -38.36
CA CYS A 486 -15.98 -6.26 -37.32
C CYS A 486 -16.70 -6.67 -36.04
N TYR A 487 -15.95 -7.25 -35.11
CA TYR A 487 -16.46 -7.69 -33.82
C TYR A 487 -15.63 -7.02 -32.71
N ARG A 488 -16.30 -6.26 -31.79
CA ARG A 488 -15.63 -5.61 -30.65
C ARG A 488 -14.96 -6.63 -29.76
N GLU A 489 -13.85 -6.20 -29.14
CA GLU A 489 -13.29 -6.90 -28.01
C GLU A 489 -14.32 -6.98 -26.88
N THR A 490 -14.41 -8.13 -26.23
CA THR A 490 -15.36 -8.40 -25.15
C THR A 490 -14.70 -8.42 -23.78
N ASP A 491 -13.37 -8.46 -23.72
CA ASP A 491 -12.65 -8.25 -22.49
C ASP A 491 -12.72 -6.79 -22.08
N THR A 492 -12.76 -6.54 -20.76
CA THR A 492 -12.62 -5.23 -20.16
C THR A 492 -11.24 -5.06 -19.52
N LEU A 493 -10.83 -3.82 -19.28
CA LEU A 493 -9.56 -3.53 -18.63
C LEU A 493 -9.60 -3.93 -17.15
N ASP A 494 -8.46 -4.34 -16.65
CA ASP A 494 -8.20 -4.48 -15.21
C ASP A 494 -8.48 -3.14 -14.50
N THR A 495 -9.20 -3.18 -13.37
CA THR A 495 -9.59 -1.98 -12.63
C THR A 495 -8.40 -1.21 -12.03
N PHE A 496 -7.24 -1.84 -11.89
CA PHE A 496 -6.02 -1.09 -11.55
C PHE A 496 -5.60 -0.10 -12.65
N VAL A 497 -6.06 -0.28 -13.89
CA VAL A 497 -5.88 0.74 -14.94
C VAL A 497 -6.65 1.99 -14.60
N ASP A 498 -7.87 1.84 -14.06
CA ASP A 498 -8.73 2.95 -13.66
C ASP A 498 -8.06 3.81 -12.59
N SER A 499 -7.46 3.18 -11.58
CA SER A 499 -6.79 3.88 -10.48
C SER A 499 -5.37 4.35 -10.82
N SER A 500 -4.80 3.98 -11.97
CA SER A 500 -3.40 4.32 -12.29
C SER A 500 -3.18 5.75 -12.77
N TRP A 501 -4.24 6.55 -13.00
CA TRP A 501 -4.12 7.92 -13.51
C TRP A 501 -5.12 8.91 -12.90
N TYR A 502 -5.98 8.50 -11.99
CA TYR A 502 -7.05 9.32 -11.41
C TYR A 502 -6.53 10.58 -10.70
N PHE A 503 -5.33 10.52 -10.13
CA PHE A 503 -4.66 11.67 -9.53
C PHE A 503 -4.33 12.77 -10.56
N LEU A 504 -4.14 12.42 -11.84
CA LEU A 504 -4.03 13.39 -12.94
C LEU A 504 -5.40 13.97 -13.29
N ARG A 505 -6.44 13.13 -13.31
CA ARG A 505 -7.82 13.56 -13.58
C ARG A 505 -8.31 14.58 -12.57
N PHE A 506 -7.98 14.42 -11.30
CA PHE A 506 -8.34 15.37 -10.26
C PHE A 506 -7.76 16.77 -10.47
N CYS A 507 -6.64 16.88 -11.17
CA CYS A 507 -6.08 18.19 -11.48
C CYS A 507 -7.01 19.04 -12.38
N SER A 508 -7.79 18.38 -13.25
CA SER A 508 -8.71 19.00 -14.22
C SER A 508 -9.95 18.15 -14.43
N SER A 509 -10.70 17.89 -13.37
CA SER A 509 -11.84 16.97 -13.37
C SER A 509 -12.97 17.38 -14.31
N ASP A 510 -13.12 18.65 -14.61
CA ASP A 510 -14.12 19.25 -15.49
C ASP A 510 -13.72 19.30 -16.97
N ASN A 511 -12.48 18.95 -17.33
CA ASN A 511 -12.03 18.94 -18.70
C ASN A 511 -12.71 17.82 -19.50
N LYS A 512 -13.58 18.21 -20.45
CA LYS A 512 -14.32 17.26 -21.30
C LYS A 512 -13.55 16.78 -22.54
N ASN A 513 -12.51 17.52 -22.93
CA ASN A 513 -11.79 17.30 -24.18
C ASN A 513 -10.56 16.40 -24.00
N ALA A 514 -9.93 16.44 -22.84
CA ALA A 514 -8.75 15.68 -22.50
C ALA A 514 -8.87 15.07 -21.09
N GLY A 515 -8.13 14.00 -20.84
CA GLY A 515 -8.09 13.37 -19.52
C GLY A 515 -7.60 14.31 -18.42
N PHE A 516 -6.75 15.27 -18.80
CA PHE A 516 -6.20 16.32 -17.94
C PHE A 516 -5.68 17.50 -18.77
N ASP A 517 -5.53 18.64 -18.14
CA ASP A 517 -4.85 19.80 -18.68
C ASP A 517 -3.38 19.82 -18.27
N LEU A 518 -2.46 20.07 -19.21
CA LEU A 518 -1.01 20.02 -18.96
C LEU A 518 -0.52 21.16 -18.05
N GLU A 519 -1.14 22.34 -18.10
CA GLU A 519 -0.75 23.47 -17.26
C GLU A 519 -1.22 23.25 -15.80
N GLU A 520 -2.41 22.67 -15.63
CA GLU A 520 -2.89 22.29 -14.30
C GLU A 520 -2.06 21.15 -13.71
N ILE A 521 -1.64 20.17 -14.52
CA ILE A 521 -0.72 19.11 -14.09
C ILE A 521 0.64 19.68 -13.67
N LYS A 522 1.20 20.61 -14.42
CA LYS A 522 2.47 21.28 -14.04
C LYS A 522 2.37 22.02 -12.72
N TYR A 523 1.18 22.53 -12.40
CA TYR A 523 0.96 23.24 -11.14
C TYR A 523 0.71 22.27 -9.97
N TRP A 524 -0.20 21.29 -10.15
CA TRP A 524 -0.63 20.42 -9.06
C TRP A 524 0.30 19.26 -8.78
N MET A 525 0.93 18.66 -9.81
CA MET A 525 1.78 17.49 -9.64
C MET A 525 3.21 17.82 -9.19
N PRO A 526 3.88 16.91 -8.48
CA PRO A 526 3.36 15.63 -7.95
C PRO A 526 2.36 15.85 -6.81
N VAL A 527 1.62 14.79 -6.43
CA VAL A 527 0.87 14.76 -5.18
C VAL A 527 1.85 14.95 -4.02
N ASP A 528 1.66 16.00 -3.21
CA ASP A 528 2.59 16.31 -2.12
C ASP A 528 2.54 15.30 -1.00
N GLN A 529 1.32 14.82 -0.67
CA GLN A 529 1.12 13.76 0.31
C GLN A 529 0.03 12.80 -0.14
N TYR A 530 0.39 11.55 -0.29
CA TYR A 530 -0.50 10.45 -0.60
C TYR A 530 -0.69 9.54 0.63
N ILE A 531 -1.93 9.14 0.91
CA ILE A 531 -2.28 8.37 2.11
C ILE A 531 -3.10 7.15 1.70
N GLY A 532 -2.70 5.96 2.16
CA GLY A 532 -3.42 4.74 1.82
C GLY A 532 -2.81 3.47 2.39
N GLY A 533 -3.39 2.31 2.07
CA GLY A 533 -2.96 1.02 2.59
C GLY A 533 -1.66 0.50 1.98
N VAL A 534 -0.85 -0.18 2.80
CA VAL A 534 0.42 -0.80 2.36
C VAL A 534 0.22 -1.97 1.40
N GLU A 535 -0.96 -2.57 1.36
CA GLU A 535 -1.34 -3.66 0.46
C GLU A 535 -1.23 -3.30 -1.01
N HIS A 536 -1.29 -2.00 -1.33
CA HIS A 536 -1.16 -1.47 -2.68
C HIS A 536 0.30 -1.27 -3.15
N ALA A 537 1.29 -1.63 -2.32
CA ALA A 537 2.71 -1.35 -2.56
C ALA A 537 3.21 -1.84 -3.93
N ILE A 538 2.86 -3.08 -4.32
CA ILE A 538 3.31 -3.73 -5.56
C ILE A 538 2.22 -3.80 -6.65
N LEU A 539 1.06 -3.21 -6.38
CA LEU A 539 -0.10 -3.12 -7.28
C LEU A 539 -0.30 -1.66 -7.72
N HIS A 540 -1.31 -0.99 -7.20
CA HIS A 540 -1.68 0.37 -7.55
C HIS A 540 -0.50 1.36 -7.52
N LEU A 541 0.35 1.34 -6.48
CA LEU A 541 1.48 2.27 -6.38
C LEU A 541 2.53 2.03 -7.48
N LEU A 542 2.80 0.78 -7.82
CA LEU A 542 3.72 0.44 -8.90
C LEU A 542 3.12 0.80 -10.27
N TYR A 543 1.85 0.49 -10.47
CA TYR A 543 1.14 0.76 -11.72
C TYR A 543 0.98 2.26 -11.97
N SER A 544 0.71 3.07 -10.94
CA SER A 544 0.67 4.54 -11.06
C SER A 544 2.03 5.10 -11.51
N ARG A 545 3.13 4.58 -10.97
CA ARG A 545 4.49 4.96 -11.39
C ARG A 545 4.78 4.55 -12.83
N PHE A 546 4.31 3.37 -13.25
CA PHE A 546 4.37 2.93 -14.64
C PHE A 546 3.54 3.85 -15.55
N PHE A 547 2.32 4.19 -15.16
CA PHE A 547 1.42 5.00 -15.98
C PHE A 547 1.99 6.38 -16.27
N MET A 548 2.62 7.03 -15.29
CA MET A 548 3.34 8.29 -15.50
C MET A 548 4.43 8.15 -16.57
N ARG A 549 5.17 7.04 -16.57
CA ARG A 549 6.20 6.75 -17.56
C ARG A 549 5.62 6.46 -18.94
N ALA A 550 4.54 5.69 -18.97
CA ALA A 550 3.86 5.33 -20.22
C ALA A 550 3.23 6.55 -20.91
N LEU A 551 2.56 7.43 -20.16
CA LEU A 551 2.00 8.68 -20.67
C LEU A 551 3.09 9.66 -21.10
N GLY A 552 4.19 9.72 -20.36
CA GLY A 552 5.35 10.55 -20.68
C GLY A 552 6.29 9.96 -21.74
N TYR A 553 6.07 8.72 -22.16
CA TYR A 553 6.95 8.04 -23.09
C TYR A 553 6.97 8.74 -24.46
N GLU A 554 8.19 9.03 -24.93
CA GLU A 554 8.43 9.80 -26.18
C GLU A 554 7.79 11.20 -26.20
N THR A 555 7.45 11.76 -25.03
CA THR A 555 6.96 13.12 -24.88
C THR A 555 7.79 13.89 -23.86
N LYS A 556 7.77 15.23 -23.92
CA LYS A 556 8.36 16.10 -22.91
C LYS A 556 7.31 16.70 -21.96
N ASN A 557 6.11 16.14 -21.93
CA ASN A 557 4.97 16.72 -21.23
C ASN A 557 5.07 16.59 -19.72
N PHE A 558 5.77 15.55 -19.22
CA PHE A 558 5.93 15.29 -17.79
C PHE A 558 7.36 15.57 -17.35
N ILE A 559 7.53 16.52 -16.43
CA ILE A 559 8.83 16.87 -15.84
C ILE A 559 9.18 15.84 -14.75
N ASN A 560 8.19 15.41 -13.98
CA ASN A 560 8.34 14.41 -12.92
C ASN A 560 7.58 13.12 -13.29
N LEU A 561 8.27 11.99 -13.23
CA LEU A 561 7.72 10.67 -13.54
C LEU A 561 7.27 9.90 -12.28
N GLU A 562 7.47 10.48 -11.10
CA GLU A 562 6.94 9.93 -9.85
C GLU A 562 5.64 10.66 -9.47
N PRO A 563 4.51 9.94 -9.37
CA PRO A 563 3.21 10.58 -9.13
C PRO A 563 3.06 11.14 -7.72
N PHE A 564 3.70 10.53 -6.74
CA PHE A 564 3.53 10.83 -5.31
C PHE A 564 4.89 11.19 -4.68
N GLU A 565 5.05 12.43 -4.19
CA GLU A 565 6.26 12.88 -3.51
C GLU A 565 6.37 12.24 -2.11
N GLY A 566 5.31 12.37 -1.31
CA GLY A 566 5.19 11.76 0.01
C GLY A 566 4.16 10.62 0.01
N LEU A 567 4.48 9.54 0.67
CA LEU A 567 3.56 8.43 0.92
C LEU A 567 3.46 8.16 2.43
N PHE A 568 2.24 8.09 2.92
CA PHE A 568 1.95 7.65 4.27
C PHE A 568 1.08 6.39 4.23
N THR A 569 1.52 5.33 4.93
CA THR A 569 0.75 4.09 5.02
C THR A 569 0.14 3.97 6.41
N GLN A 570 -1.20 4.11 6.49
CA GLN A 570 -1.90 3.98 7.77
C GLN A 570 -2.06 2.51 8.18
N GLY A 571 -2.13 2.29 9.48
CA GLY A 571 -2.52 1.00 10.04
C GLY A 571 -4.03 0.73 9.93
N MET A 572 -4.42 -0.51 10.09
CA MET A 572 -5.81 -0.97 10.01
C MET A 572 -6.61 -0.62 11.27
N VAL A 573 -7.92 -0.59 11.16
CA VAL A 573 -8.82 -0.61 12.32
C VAL A 573 -9.23 -2.05 12.56
N CYS A 574 -8.90 -2.57 13.74
CA CYS A 574 -9.10 -3.95 14.13
C CYS A 574 -10.22 -4.08 15.16
N HIS A 575 -10.88 -5.21 15.12
CA HIS A 575 -11.89 -5.60 16.12
C HIS A 575 -11.81 -7.10 16.36
N GLU A 576 -12.19 -7.54 17.54
CA GLU A 576 -12.37 -8.96 17.87
C GLU A 576 -13.32 -9.61 16.88
N THR A 577 -13.13 -10.89 16.65
CA THR A 577 -14.00 -11.72 15.81
C THR A 577 -14.84 -12.63 16.68
N TYR A 578 -16.09 -12.84 16.29
CA TYR A 578 -17.06 -13.60 17.06
C TYR A 578 -17.65 -14.73 16.23
N LYS A 579 -17.79 -15.90 16.85
CA LYS A 579 -18.44 -17.06 16.23
C LYS A 579 -19.44 -17.72 17.18
N ASP A 580 -20.56 -18.16 16.63
CA ASP A 580 -21.52 -19.00 17.33
C ASP A 580 -21.03 -20.45 17.47
N ASP A 581 -21.79 -21.29 18.15
CA ASP A 581 -21.47 -22.71 18.35
C ASP A 581 -21.39 -23.51 17.05
N LYS A 582 -22.04 -23.02 15.98
CA LYS A 582 -22.01 -23.59 14.63
C LYS A 582 -20.87 -23.04 13.77
N ASN A 583 -19.94 -22.25 14.34
CA ASN A 583 -18.83 -21.57 13.68
C ASN A 583 -19.26 -20.49 12.64
N ASN A 584 -20.49 -19.98 12.69
CA ASN A 584 -20.89 -18.84 11.87
C ASN A 584 -20.36 -17.55 12.49
N TRP A 585 -19.92 -16.63 11.63
CA TRP A 585 -19.50 -15.31 12.07
C TRP A 585 -20.67 -14.47 12.60
N LEU A 586 -20.47 -13.82 13.73
CA LEU A 586 -21.39 -12.88 14.35
C LEU A 586 -20.86 -11.45 14.25
N SER A 587 -21.76 -10.48 14.07
CA SER A 587 -21.41 -9.07 14.14
C SER A 587 -21.36 -8.57 15.58
N PRO A 588 -20.61 -7.49 15.88
CA PRO A 588 -20.51 -6.94 17.24
C PRO A 588 -21.85 -6.55 17.86
N ASP A 589 -22.81 -6.12 17.04
CA ASP A 589 -24.16 -5.76 17.48
C ASP A 589 -25.04 -6.96 17.87
N GLU A 590 -24.66 -8.18 17.48
CA GLU A 590 -25.31 -9.44 17.89
C GLU A 590 -24.73 -10.02 19.19
N VAL A 591 -23.69 -9.37 19.75
CA VAL A 591 -22.92 -9.89 20.90
C VAL A 591 -23.11 -8.96 22.09
N GLU A 592 -23.29 -9.54 23.27
CA GLU A 592 -23.26 -8.83 24.56
C GLU A 592 -22.21 -9.44 25.48
N THR A 593 -21.67 -8.60 26.36
CA THR A 593 -20.67 -9.01 27.34
C THR A 593 -21.16 -8.86 28.75
N LYS A 594 -20.89 -9.85 29.60
CA LYS A 594 -21.09 -9.75 31.03
C LYS A 594 -19.71 -9.65 31.70
N ASP A 595 -19.55 -8.60 32.51
CA ASP A 595 -18.30 -8.29 33.23
C ASP A 595 -17.04 -8.24 32.35
N GLY A 596 -17.21 -7.95 31.06
CA GLY A 596 -16.10 -7.85 30.09
C GLY A 596 -15.35 -9.16 29.81
N LYS A 597 -15.88 -10.30 30.25
CA LYS A 597 -15.21 -11.61 30.14
C LYS A 597 -16.07 -12.72 29.54
N ILE A 598 -17.37 -12.61 29.63
CA ILE A 598 -18.29 -13.64 29.13
C ILE A 598 -19.09 -13.03 28.00
N TYR A 599 -18.96 -13.60 26.82
CA TYR A 599 -19.64 -13.16 25.62
C TYR A 599 -20.78 -14.12 25.30
N PHE A 600 -21.95 -13.58 25.03
CA PHE A 600 -23.14 -14.33 24.66
C PHE A 600 -23.93 -13.64 23.57
N LYS A 601 -24.76 -14.39 22.87
CA LYS A 601 -25.58 -13.87 21.79
C LYS A 601 -26.73 -13.04 22.35
N LYS A 602 -26.89 -11.80 21.87
CA LYS A 602 -27.87 -10.82 22.39
C LYS A 602 -29.29 -11.37 22.47
N ASN A 603 -29.70 -12.14 21.48
CA ASN A 603 -31.04 -12.74 21.42
C ASN A 603 -31.12 -14.13 22.08
N ASN A 604 -30.02 -14.67 22.61
CA ASN A 604 -29.97 -15.96 23.30
C ASN A 604 -28.85 -15.95 24.35
N PRO A 605 -29.09 -15.41 25.56
CA PRO A 605 -28.05 -15.28 26.60
C PRO A 605 -27.48 -16.59 27.13
N THR A 606 -28.04 -17.75 26.78
CA THR A 606 -27.53 -19.06 27.14
C THR A 606 -26.45 -19.56 26.15
N GLU A 607 -26.42 -19.04 24.95
CA GLU A 607 -25.48 -19.40 23.89
C GLU A 607 -24.15 -18.65 24.07
N LYS A 608 -23.13 -19.40 24.52
CA LYS A 608 -21.75 -18.85 24.63
C LYS A 608 -21.13 -18.66 23.26
N ILE A 609 -20.41 -17.56 23.11
CA ILE A 609 -19.74 -17.18 21.88
C ILE A 609 -18.25 -17.46 21.98
N LYS A 610 -17.66 -17.95 20.90
CA LYS A 610 -16.20 -18.04 20.74
C LYS A 610 -15.65 -16.70 20.29
N VAL A 611 -14.79 -16.10 21.14
CA VAL A 611 -14.07 -14.86 20.81
C VAL A 611 -12.75 -15.24 20.15
N GLY A 612 -12.56 -14.79 18.93
CA GLY A 612 -11.32 -14.93 18.18
C GLY A 612 -10.41 -13.72 18.33
N PRO A 613 -9.23 -13.74 17.69
CA PRO A 613 -8.27 -12.63 17.76
C PRO A 613 -8.87 -11.35 17.19
N SER A 614 -8.30 -10.21 17.63
CA SER A 614 -8.57 -8.93 17.01
C SER A 614 -7.88 -8.86 15.65
N GLU A 615 -8.66 -8.67 14.62
CA GLU A 615 -8.22 -8.64 13.22
C GLU A 615 -8.79 -7.42 12.52
N SER A 616 -8.18 -7.08 11.38
CA SER A 616 -8.69 -6.01 10.52
C SER A 616 -10.18 -6.20 10.23
N MET A 617 -10.95 -5.12 10.38
CA MET A 617 -12.39 -5.13 10.14
C MET A 617 -12.70 -5.53 8.70
N SER A 618 -13.53 -6.54 8.51
CA SER A 618 -13.97 -7.01 7.20
C SER A 618 -15.43 -7.47 7.19
N LYS A 619 -16.11 -7.27 6.06
CA LYS A 619 -17.51 -7.71 5.88
C LYS A 619 -17.62 -9.25 5.92
N SER A 620 -16.61 -9.96 5.43
CA SER A 620 -16.59 -11.43 5.40
C SER A 620 -16.54 -12.05 6.80
N LYS A 621 -15.84 -11.41 7.75
CA LYS A 621 -15.75 -11.84 9.14
C LYS A 621 -16.82 -11.19 10.04
N ARG A 622 -17.64 -10.31 9.48
CA ARG A 622 -18.69 -9.55 10.17
C ARG A 622 -18.23 -8.77 11.40
N ASN A 623 -16.92 -8.49 11.54
CA ASN A 623 -16.34 -7.77 12.69
C ASN A 623 -16.27 -6.25 12.45
N THR A 624 -17.15 -5.69 11.62
CA THR A 624 -17.19 -4.27 11.28
C THR A 624 -18.09 -3.50 12.23
N ILE A 625 -17.67 -2.29 12.58
CA ILE A 625 -18.47 -1.29 13.29
C ILE A 625 -19.05 -0.32 12.25
N ASP A 626 -20.35 -0.03 12.33
CA ASP A 626 -21.02 0.92 11.43
C ASP A 626 -20.69 2.37 11.85
N PRO A 627 -19.91 3.14 11.07
CA PRO A 627 -19.57 4.52 11.38
C PRO A 627 -20.80 5.43 11.55
N GLN A 628 -21.86 5.17 10.77
CA GLN A 628 -23.08 5.96 10.83
C GLN A 628 -23.74 5.92 12.22
N SER A 629 -23.82 4.73 12.81
CA SER A 629 -24.33 4.57 14.17
C SER A 629 -23.48 5.33 15.19
N ILE A 630 -22.16 5.24 15.06
CA ILE A 630 -21.23 5.89 15.98
C ILE A 630 -21.31 7.42 15.86
N ILE A 631 -21.34 7.97 14.64
CA ILE A 631 -21.49 9.42 14.42
C ILE A 631 -22.84 9.93 14.97
N ASN A 632 -23.92 9.19 14.77
CA ASN A 632 -25.24 9.56 15.25
C ASN A 632 -25.31 9.59 16.79
N ASN A 633 -24.53 8.77 17.48
CA ASN A 633 -24.54 8.66 18.93
C ASN A 633 -23.54 9.61 19.62
N TYR A 634 -22.40 9.89 18.98
CA TYR A 634 -21.29 10.59 19.64
C TYR A 634 -20.83 11.87 18.92
N GLY A 635 -21.22 12.06 17.64
CA GLY A 635 -20.78 13.17 16.80
C GLY A 635 -19.49 12.90 16.05
N ALA A 636 -19.27 13.64 14.96
CA ALA A 636 -18.11 13.51 14.09
C ALA A 636 -16.79 13.90 14.79
N ASP A 637 -16.78 15.00 15.54
CA ASP A 637 -15.57 15.43 16.25
C ASP A 637 -15.09 14.41 17.28
N ALA A 638 -16.01 13.74 17.99
CA ALA A 638 -15.65 12.68 18.93
C ALA A 638 -15.10 11.44 18.23
N VAL A 639 -15.65 11.08 17.06
CA VAL A 639 -15.14 9.96 16.24
C VAL A 639 -13.75 10.28 15.68
N ARG A 640 -13.53 11.48 15.15
CA ARG A 640 -12.22 11.95 14.67
C ARG A 640 -11.19 11.92 15.80
N PHE A 641 -11.55 12.42 16.96
CA PHE A 641 -10.67 12.44 18.13
C PHE A 641 -10.30 11.02 18.57
N PHE A 642 -11.25 10.10 18.64
CA PHE A 642 -11.00 8.68 18.97
C PHE A 642 -10.04 8.03 17.98
N ILE A 643 -10.33 8.15 16.67
CA ILE A 643 -9.57 7.45 15.63
C ILE A 643 -8.10 7.88 15.55
N LEU A 644 -7.80 9.08 16.05
CA LEU A 644 -6.46 9.66 16.09
C LEU A 644 -5.74 9.44 17.44
N SER A 645 -6.43 8.94 18.48
CA SER A 645 -5.94 8.98 19.86
C SER A 645 -5.10 7.77 20.27
N ASP A 646 -5.46 6.56 19.80
CA ASP A 646 -5.01 5.32 20.41
C ASP A 646 -3.54 4.98 20.12
N SER A 647 -3.14 5.08 18.86
CA SER A 647 -1.81 4.66 18.42
C SER A 647 -1.25 5.58 17.34
N PRO A 648 0.08 5.56 17.10
CA PRO A 648 0.64 6.22 15.93
C PRO A 648 -0.11 5.81 14.65
N PRO A 649 -0.39 6.75 13.72
CA PRO A 649 -1.24 6.48 12.56
C PRO A 649 -0.78 5.34 11.66
N GLU A 650 0.51 5.00 11.64
CA GLU A 650 1.08 3.87 10.90
C GLU A 650 0.83 2.51 11.56
N LYS A 651 0.39 2.46 12.81
CA LYS A 651 0.07 1.23 13.54
C LYS A 651 -1.43 0.96 13.54
N ASP A 652 -1.79 -0.31 13.73
CA ASP A 652 -3.18 -0.71 13.84
C ASP A 652 -3.83 -0.11 15.09
N VAL A 653 -5.12 0.22 14.97
CA VAL A 653 -5.98 0.72 16.05
C VAL A 653 -6.94 -0.38 16.46
N GLN A 654 -7.02 -0.65 17.75
CA GLN A 654 -8.04 -1.51 18.32
C GLN A 654 -9.31 -0.70 18.57
N TRP A 655 -10.43 -1.13 18.00
CA TRP A 655 -11.72 -0.52 18.32
C TRP A 655 -12.03 -0.75 19.80
N SER A 656 -12.42 0.31 20.48
CA SER A 656 -12.80 0.30 21.89
C SER A 656 -14.01 1.20 22.11
N GLU A 657 -15.11 0.62 22.53
CA GLU A 657 -16.30 1.39 22.90
C GLU A 657 -16.03 2.33 24.08
N GLN A 658 -15.26 1.87 25.08
CA GLN A 658 -14.84 2.69 26.20
C GLN A 658 -13.95 3.87 25.76
N GLY A 659 -13.08 3.66 24.76
CA GLY A 659 -12.27 4.72 24.14
C GLY A 659 -13.16 5.75 23.45
N MET A 660 -14.19 5.30 22.74
CA MET A 660 -15.15 6.19 22.06
C MET A 660 -15.94 7.04 23.08
N ILE A 661 -16.44 6.42 24.15
CA ILE A 661 -17.14 7.11 25.25
C ILE A 661 -16.21 8.14 25.92
N SER A 662 -14.94 7.80 26.12
CA SER A 662 -13.94 8.68 26.72
C SER A 662 -13.68 9.90 25.82
N SER A 663 -13.58 9.69 24.51
CA SER A 663 -13.44 10.76 23.52
C SER A 663 -14.65 11.70 23.53
N TYR A 664 -15.85 11.15 23.53
CA TYR A 664 -17.08 11.96 23.66
C TYR A 664 -17.11 12.77 24.95
N LYS A 665 -16.76 12.16 26.10
CA LYS A 665 -16.67 12.87 27.40
C LYS A 665 -15.64 13.99 27.36
N PHE A 666 -14.51 13.81 26.63
CA PHE A 666 -13.52 14.88 26.48
C PHE A 666 -14.09 16.07 25.71
N ILE A 667 -14.80 15.84 24.61
CA ILE A 667 -15.47 16.90 23.84
C ILE A 667 -16.45 17.68 24.70
N GLN A 668 -17.27 16.99 25.49
CA GLN A 668 -18.23 17.63 26.41
C GLN A 668 -17.50 18.48 27.48
N LYS A 669 -16.41 17.97 28.05
CA LYS A 669 -15.62 18.70 29.04
C LYS A 669 -14.95 19.93 28.44
N PHE A 670 -14.42 19.83 27.24
CA PHE A 670 -13.77 20.97 26.58
C PHE A 670 -14.80 22.06 26.23
N TRP A 671 -15.99 21.68 25.79
CA TRP A 671 -17.10 22.62 25.58
C TRP A 671 -17.48 23.34 26.88
N SER A 672 -17.60 22.61 27.98
CA SER A 672 -17.89 23.20 29.29
C SER A 672 -16.82 24.18 29.74
N LEU A 673 -15.54 23.87 29.48
CA LEU A 673 -14.42 24.76 29.73
C LEU A 673 -14.52 26.03 28.87
N HIS A 674 -14.86 25.91 27.58
CA HIS A 674 -15.11 27.05 26.71
C HIS A 674 -16.16 28.00 27.27
N LYS A 675 -17.32 27.47 27.68
CA LYS A 675 -18.40 28.27 28.29
C LYS A 675 -17.95 28.98 29.57
N ASN A 676 -17.11 28.34 30.36
CA ASN A 676 -16.50 28.97 31.53
C ASN A 676 -15.55 30.11 31.15
N ILE A 677 -14.72 29.96 30.11
CA ILE A 677 -13.78 30.99 29.67
C ILE A 677 -14.48 32.23 29.15
N ILE A 678 -15.53 32.07 28.30
CA ILE A 678 -16.22 33.24 27.72
C ILE A 678 -17.05 34.00 28.75
N ASN A 679 -17.53 33.31 29.77
CA ASN A 679 -18.35 33.91 30.84
C ASN A 679 -17.53 34.42 32.04
N LEU A 680 -16.22 34.42 31.99
CA LEU A 680 -15.40 34.98 33.06
C LEU A 680 -15.68 36.45 33.22
N LYS A 681 -16.03 36.85 34.47
CA LYS A 681 -16.13 38.26 34.88
C LYS A 681 -14.73 38.81 35.08
N THR A 682 -14.47 40.01 34.62
CA THR A 682 -13.18 40.69 34.75
C THR A 682 -12.94 41.18 36.14
N ASP A 683 -11.76 40.85 36.75
CA ASP A 683 -11.11 41.66 37.76
C ASP A 683 -9.85 42.31 37.11
N ASN A 684 -9.86 43.61 36.96
CA ASN A 684 -8.87 44.38 36.24
C ASN A 684 -7.56 44.63 37.03
N ASN A 685 -7.31 43.88 38.07
CA ASN A 685 -6.18 44.17 39.01
C ASN A 685 -5.25 42.99 39.14
N SER A 686 -4.38 42.73 38.13
CA SER A 686 -3.03 42.23 38.45
C SER A 686 -2.16 42.10 37.20
N ASN A 687 -0.92 42.55 37.37
CA ASN A 687 0.23 42.34 36.49
C ASN A 687 0.73 40.89 36.64
N LYS A 688 0.49 40.04 35.68
CA LYS A 688 1.30 38.88 35.27
C LYS A 688 0.48 37.78 34.64
N SER A 689 0.51 37.72 33.31
CA SER A 689 -0.01 36.59 32.56
C SER A 689 1.06 35.90 31.68
N GLU A 690 2.33 36.16 31.92
CA GLU A 690 3.46 35.61 31.17
C GLU A 690 3.40 34.10 31.01
N ASN A 691 2.82 33.35 31.95
CA ASN A 691 2.74 31.91 31.91
C ASN A 691 1.80 31.36 30.81
N ILE A 692 0.75 32.09 30.39
CA ILE A 692 -0.14 31.61 29.33
C ILE A 692 0.46 31.83 27.95
N ASP A 693 1.21 32.90 27.73
CA ASP A 693 1.92 33.19 26.49
C ASP A 693 2.98 32.11 26.23
N VAL A 694 3.77 31.79 27.27
CA VAL A 694 4.76 30.69 27.19
C VAL A 694 4.11 29.38 26.92
N PHE A 695 3.04 29.01 27.65
CA PHE A 695 2.34 27.75 27.46
C PHE A 695 1.75 27.67 26.04
N THR A 696 1.06 28.71 25.59
CA THR A 696 0.42 28.73 24.25
C THR A 696 1.47 28.57 23.14
N ASN A 697 2.57 29.32 23.20
CA ASN A 697 3.62 29.22 22.17
C ASN A 697 4.31 27.84 22.16
N GLN A 698 4.51 27.23 23.34
CA GLN A 698 5.01 25.85 23.43
C GLN A 698 4.02 24.85 22.81
N MET A 699 2.70 25.02 23.01
CA MET A 699 1.70 24.14 22.38
C MET A 699 1.63 24.33 20.87
N ILE A 700 1.72 25.57 20.37
CA ILE A 700 1.79 25.83 18.92
C ILE A 700 3.01 25.10 18.32
N ASP A 701 4.20 25.23 18.90
CA ASP A 701 5.43 24.59 18.42
C ASP A 701 5.32 23.06 18.45
N LYS A 702 4.85 22.48 19.58
CA LYS A 702 4.66 21.02 19.72
C LYS A 702 3.67 20.48 18.71
N ILE A 703 2.49 21.07 18.59
CA ILE A 703 1.44 20.59 17.70
C ILE A 703 1.84 20.76 16.23
N THR A 704 2.49 21.87 15.88
CA THR A 704 3.06 22.08 14.54
C THR A 704 4.01 20.94 14.15
N LYS A 705 4.98 20.63 14.99
CA LYS A 705 5.95 19.54 14.75
C LYS A 705 5.27 18.16 14.66
N ASN A 706 4.27 17.93 15.50
CA ASN A 706 3.54 16.66 15.50
C ASN A 706 2.65 16.50 14.24
N LEU A 707 2.05 17.59 13.73
CA LEU A 707 1.31 17.59 12.46
C LEU A 707 2.22 17.26 11.28
N GLU A 708 3.41 17.86 11.22
CA GLU A 708 4.38 17.65 10.16
C GLU A 708 4.94 16.21 10.12
N ASN A 709 4.94 15.53 11.27
CA ASN A 709 5.43 14.15 11.41
C ASN A 709 4.32 13.10 11.58
N PHE A 710 3.07 13.44 11.37
CA PHE A 710 1.91 12.54 11.54
C PHE A 710 1.78 11.95 12.96
N HIS A 711 2.32 12.60 13.99
CA HIS A 711 2.20 12.14 15.38
C HIS A 711 0.85 12.55 15.99
N TYR A 712 -0.26 12.16 15.38
CA TYR A 712 -1.60 12.64 15.74
C TYR A 712 -2.05 12.17 17.12
N ASN A 713 -1.66 10.98 17.54
CA ASN A 713 -1.91 10.51 18.90
C ASN A 713 -1.21 11.37 19.95
N VAL A 714 -0.04 11.92 19.65
CA VAL A 714 0.66 12.88 20.54
C VAL A 714 -0.09 14.21 20.55
N ILE A 715 -0.67 14.64 19.43
CA ILE A 715 -1.52 15.83 19.39
C ILE A 715 -2.73 15.67 20.31
N VAL A 716 -3.38 14.50 20.29
CA VAL A 716 -4.48 14.20 21.21
C VAL A 716 -4.03 14.32 22.67
N ALA A 717 -2.84 13.81 23.01
CA ALA A 717 -2.26 14.01 24.35
C ALA A 717 -2.01 15.49 24.66
N ASN A 718 -1.56 16.28 23.69
CA ASN A 718 -1.41 17.72 23.84
C ASN A 718 -2.75 18.44 24.07
N LEU A 719 -3.86 17.98 23.46
CA LEU A 719 -5.20 18.51 23.74
C LEU A 719 -5.62 18.25 25.20
N HIS A 720 -5.28 17.09 25.75
CA HIS A 720 -5.48 16.83 27.18
C HIS A 720 -4.58 17.72 28.07
N GLU A 721 -3.33 17.98 27.67
CA GLU A 721 -2.42 18.91 28.36
C GLU A 721 -3.01 20.34 28.37
N ILE A 722 -3.53 20.80 27.21
CA ILE A 722 -4.21 22.10 27.08
C ILE A 722 -5.42 22.20 28.01
N TYR A 723 -6.29 21.17 27.97
CA TYR A 723 -7.50 21.14 28.82
C TYR A 723 -7.12 21.22 30.31
N ASN A 724 -6.17 20.41 30.75
CA ASN A 724 -5.74 20.37 32.15
C ASN A 724 -5.12 21.70 32.61
N TYR A 725 -4.25 22.30 31.76
CA TYR A 725 -3.64 23.58 32.04
C TYR A 725 -4.69 24.69 32.22
N LEU A 726 -5.59 24.83 31.24
CA LEU A 726 -6.64 25.84 31.27
C LEU A 726 -7.60 25.62 32.43
N SER A 727 -8.07 24.39 32.66
CA SER A 727 -9.02 24.07 33.74
C SER A 727 -8.45 24.39 35.13
N LYS A 728 -7.14 24.15 35.33
CA LYS A 728 -6.46 24.42 36.60
C LYS A 728 -6.21 25.90 36.84
N ASN A 729 -5.85 26.61 35.79
CA ASN A 729 -5.31 27.98 35.92
C ASN A 729 -6.34 29.07 35.61
N ILE A 730 -7.51 28.77 35.04
CA ILE A 730 -8.50 29.74 34.58
C ILE A 730 -8.88 30.78 35.65
N LYS A 731 -8.91 30.41 36.94
CA LYS A 731 -9.26 31.30 38.04
C LYS A 731 -8.09 32.22 38.46
N ASN A 732 -6.86 31.84 38.03
CA ASN A 732 -5.63 32.56 38.38
C ASN A 732 -5.11 33.41 37.21
N LEU A 733 -5.75 33.35 36.05
CA LEU A 733 -5.40 34.12 34.87
C LEU A 733 -6.14 35.47 34.93
N ASN A 734 -5.54 36.44 35.56
CA ASN A 734 -6.16 37.70 35.97
C ASN A 734 -6.35 38.72 34.81
N ASN A 735 -5.74 38.48 33.63
CA ASN A 735 -5.92 39.32 32.47
C ASN A 735 -6.82 38.57 31.44
N ARG A 736 -8.10 38.93 31.42
CA ARG A 736 -9.07 38.28 30.51
C ARG A 736 -8.74 38.51 29.04
N GLU A 737 -8.27 39.68 28.65
CA GLU A 737 -7.95 39.99 27.26
C GLU A 737 -6.82 39.08 26.75
N ASN A 738 -5.70 39.00 27.54
CA ASN A 738 -4.59 38.10 27.19
C ASN A 738 -5.01 36.61 27.16
N LEU A 739 -5.86 36.20 28.11
CA LEU A 739 -6.45 34.85 28.10
C LEU A 739 -7.20 34.59 26.80
N LEU A 740 -8.07 35.49 26.35
CA LEU A 740 -8.88 35.30 25.12
C LEU A 740 -8.01 35.28 23.87
N ILE A 741 -6.97 36.13 23.77
CA ILE A 741 -6.01 36.11 22.66
C ILE A 741 -5.28 34.76 22.58
N ASN A 742 -4.80 34.25 23.70
CA ASN A 742 -4.12 32.95 23.75
C ASN A 742 -5.09 31.79 23.51
N TYR A 743 -6.30 31.89 24.04
CA TYR A 743 -7.34 30.88 23.83
C TYR A 743 -7.77 30.80 22.36
N GLU A 744 -7.86 31.92 21.66
CA GLU A 744 -8.10 31.95 20.21
C GLU A 744 -6.98 31.18 19.46
N LYS A 745 -5.69 31.43 19.79
CA LYS A 745 -4.56 30.70 19.22
C LYS A 745 -4.69 29.17 19.48
N ILE A 746 -5.07 28.79 20.69
CA ILE A 746 -5.31 27.40 21.07
C ILE A 746 -6.44 26.78 20.25
N LEU A 747 -7.58 27.44 20.10
CA LEU A 747 -8.70 26.95 19.30
C LEU A 747 -8.30 26.74 17.83
N LYS A 748 -7.46 27.61 17.29
CA LYS A 748 -6.94 27.47 15.93
C LYS A 748 -6.07 26.20 15.78
N ILE A 749 -5.14 25.93 16.69
CA ILE A 749 -4.27 24.75 16.57
C ILE A 749 -4.95 23.42 16.79
N ILE A 750 -6.11 23.40 17.48
CA ILE A 750 -6.89 22.16 17.65
C ILE A 750 -7.93 21.96 16.53
N SER A 751 -8.22 23.00 15.75
CA SER A 751 -9.27 22.93 14.71
C SER A 751 -9.07 21.86 13.64
N PRO A 752 -7.87 21.46 13.23
CA PRO A 752 -7.72 20.32 12.31
C PRO A 752 -8.21 18.99 12.89
N ILE A 753 -8.15 18.81 14.20
CA ILE A 753 -8.54 17.57 14.89
C ILE A 753 -10.05 17.51 15.12
N ILE A 754 -10.60 18.58 15.72
CA ILE A 754 -12.02 18.72 16.12
C ILE A 754 -12.62 19.97 15.49
N PRO A 755 -12.82 19.95 14.14
CA PRO A 755 -13.11 21.18 13.40
C PRO A 755 -14.44 21.83 13.72
N HIS A 756 -15.49 21.07 14.01
CA HIS A 756 -16.81 21.63 14.23
C HIS A 756 -16.86 22.41 15.54
N MET A 757 -16.42 21.79 16.63
CA MET A 757 -16.40 22.44 17.94
C MET A 757 -15.44 23.63 17.97
N ALA A 758 -14.25 23.49 17.41
CA ALA A 758 -13.27 24.59 17.36
C ALA A 758 -13.80 25.79 16.58
N ASN A 759 -14.45 25.57 15.43
CA ASN A 759 -15.05 26.66 14.67
C ASN A 759 -16.22 27.32 15.40
N GLU A 760 -17.06 26.56 16.11
CA GLU A 760 -18.12 27.12 16.94
C GLU A 760 -17.55 27.99 18.07
N CYS A 761 -16.54 27.51 18.78
CA CYS A 761 -15.87 28.28 19.81
C CYS A 761 -15.24 29.58 19.27
N LEU A 762 -14.60 29.53 18.08
CA LEU A 762 -14.04 30.71 17.41
C LEU A 762 -15.13 31.69 16.95
N ASP A 763 -16.31 31.18 16.58
CA ASP A 763 -17.47 31.99 16.21
C ASP A 763 -18.05 32.74 17.41
N GLU A 764 -18.21 32.07 18.54
CA GLU A 764 -18.65 32.69 19.80
C GLU A 764 -17.63 33.75 20.30
N LEU A 765 -16.33 33.58 20.04
CA LEU A 765 -15.29 34.57 20.32
C LEU A 765 -15.30 35.74 19.31
N LYS A 766 -16.10 35.67 18.25
CA LYS A 766 -16.14 36.65 17.16
C LYS A 766 -14.78 36.80 16.44
N THR A 767 -14.03 35.69 16.35
CA THR A 767 -12.74 35.69 15.65
C THR A 767 -12.94 36.03 14.17
N LYS A 768 -12.24 37.05 13.69
CA LYS A 768 -12.32 37.52 12.30
C LYS A 768 -11.67 36.52 11.31
N ASP A 769 -10.46 36.06 11.62
CA ASP A 769 -9.73 35.11 10.81
C ASP A 769 -9.60 33.75 11.52
N LYS A 770 -10.52 32.85 11.19
CA LYS A 770 -10.58 31.49 11.76
C LYS A 770 -9.61 30.51 11.10
N ASN A 771 -9.03 30.90 9.96
CA ASN A 771 -8.28 29.98 9.08
C ASN A 771 -6.79 30.24 8.98
N SER A 772 -6.20 31.03 9.86
CA SER A 772 -4.75 31.23 9.91
C SER A 772 -4.10 30.38 10.99
N TRP A 773 -2.99 29.74 10.64
CA TRP A 773 -2.17 29.04 11.61
C TRP A 773 -1.40 30.03 12.47
N PRO A 774 -1.45 29.94 13.81
CA PRO A 774 -0.78 30.91 14.67
C PRO A 774 0.74 30.81 14.54
N ILE A 775 1.40 31.97 14.52
CA ILE A 775 2.86 32.08 14.45
C ILE A 775 3.44 31.90 15.84
N VAL A 776 4.49 31.10 15.95
CA VAL A 776 5.25 30.93 17.19
C VAL A 776 6.11 32.15 17.47
N GLU A 777 5.94 32.75 18.61
CA GLU A 777 6.80 33.83 19.12
C GLU A 777 8.00 33.21 19.86
N LYS A 778 9.16 33.20 19.20
CA LYS A 778 10.39 32.50 19.66
C LYS A 778 10.87 32.91 21.04
N GLN A 779 10.59 34.12 21.45
CA GLN A 779 10.95 34.63 22.79
C GLN A 779 10.33 33.77 23.90
N PHE A 780 9.12 33.24 23.72
CA PHE A 780 8.42 32.38 24.67
C PHE A 780 8.82 30.89 24.61
N LEU A 781 9.68 30.50 23.66
CA LEU A 781 10.24 29.16 23.62
C LEU A 781 11.54 28.98 24.38
N LYS A 782 12.16 30.12 24.87
CA LYS A 782 13.34 30.02 25.67
C LYS A 782 12.98 29.35 27.00
N LYS A 783 13.55 28.21 27.25
CA LYS A 783 13.43 27.52 28.53
C LYS A 783 14.23 28.30 29.55
N GLU A 784 13.56 28.94 30.50
CA GLU A 784 14.23 29.57 31.65
C GLU A 784 14.70 28.49 32.66
N ASN A 785 14.08 27.30 32.65
CA ASN A 785 14.42 26.20 33.55
C ASN A 785 14.65 24.90 32.76
N PHE A 786 15.68 24.18 33.10
CA PHE A 786 16.10 22.92 32.54
C PHE A 786 16.02 21.80 33.58
N ASP A 787 15.13 20.83 33.37
CA ASP A 787 15.04 19.65 34.22
C ASP A 787 15.95 18.56 33.66
N ILE A 788 17.05 18.28 34.36
CA ILE A 788 18.03 17.27 33.96
C ILE A 788 17.83 16.03 34.78
N VAL A 789 17.52 14.90 34.10
CA VAL A 789 17.43 13.59 34.74
C VAL A 789 18.83 13.09 35.05
N VAL A 790 19.12 12.80 36.33
CA VAL A 790 20.36 12.17 36.75
C VAL A 790 20.15 10.67 36.90
N GLN A 791 20.89 9.91 36.11
CA GLN A 791 20.95 8.46 36.20
C GLN A 791 22.30 7.99 36.72
N ILE A 792 22.32 6.91 37.49
CA ILE A 792 23.54 6.21 37.90
C ILE A 792 23.37 4.74 37.53
N ASN A 793 24.28 4.22 36.69
CA ASN A 793 24.22 2.88 36.10
C ASN A 793 22.85 2.60 35.43
N GLY A 794 22.35 3.57 34.62
CA GLY A 794 21.09 3.46 33.87
C GLY A 794 19.81 3.65 34.68
N LYS A 795 19.87 3.77 36.00
CA LYS A 795 18.69 3.97 36.86
C LYS A 795 18.55 5.44 37.26
N LYS A 796 17.33 6.01 37.03
CA LYS A 796 17.01 7.38 37.49
C LYS A 796 17.19 7.49 39.02
N ARG A 797 17.93 8.50 39.45
CA ARG A 797 18.22 8.77 40.88
C ARG A 797 17.71 10.09 41.34
N ASP A 798 17.74 11.12 40.50
CA ASP A 798 17.20 12.45 40.82
C ASP A 798 16.79 13.20 39.55
N LEU A 799 16.10 14.34 39.74
CA LEU A 799 15.76 15.32 38.74
C LEU A 799 16.25 16.69 39.25
N MET A 800 17.25 17.23 38.61
CA MET A 800 17.82 18.51 38.97
C MET A 800 17.33 19.63 38.07
N ASN A 801 16.87 20.73 38.63
CA ASN A 801 16.36 21.90 37.92
C ASN A 801 17.42 23.01 37.90
N PHE A 802 17.64 23.61 36.72
CA PHE A 802 18.59 24.70 36.51
C PHE A 802 17.91 25.84 35.76
N ASN A 803 18.13 27.08 36.18
CA ASN A 803 17.56 28.28 35.57
C ASN A 803 18.37 28.81 34.37
N LYS A 804 19.38 28.10 33.93
CA LYS A 804 20.19 28.36 32.72
C LYS A 804 20.74 27.06 32.14
N GLU A 805 21.18 27.11 30.90
CA GLU A 805 21.91 26.00 30.30
C GLU A 805 23.15 25.68 31.14
N ILE A 806 23.38 24.41 31.39
CA ILE A 806 24.52 23.92 32.15
C ILE A 806 25.33 22.96 31.25
N ASN A 807 26.65 23.11 31.30
CA ASN A 807 27.54 22.17 30.62
C ASN A 807 27.81 20.94 31.51
N GLU A 808 28.39 19.91 30.93
CA GLU A 808 28.63 18.64 31.61
C GLU A 808 29.52 18.80 32.86
N LYS A 809 30.56 19.62 32.76
CA LYS A 809 31.53 19.84 33.88
C LYS A 809 30.83 20.48 35.08
N ASP A 810 30.08 21.55 34.86
CA ASP A 810 29.35 22.24 35.90
C ASP A 810 28.25 21.37 36.50
N LEU A 811 27.55 20.59 35.63
CA LEU A 811 26.53 19.65 36.08
C LEU A 811 27.13 18.55 36.99
N LEU A 812 28.31 18.02 36.69
CA LEU A 812 29.00 17.05 37.53
C LEU A 812 29.37 17.63 38.90
N ILE A 813 29.74 18.92 38.96
CA ILE A 813 30.01 19.61 40.20
C ILE A 813 28.75 19.68 41.06
N GLU A 814 27.63 20.08 40.47
CA GLU A 814 26.35 20.18 41.16
C GLU A 814 25.79 18.80 41.58
N ILE A 815 25.99 17.77 40.79
CA ILE A 815 25.63 16.39 41.14
C ILE A 815 26.43 15.91 42.37
N LYS A 816 27.73 16.20 42.43
CA LYS A 816 28.57 15.84 43.58
C LYS A 816 28.16 16.58 44.88
N LYS A 817 27.59 17.78 44.76
CA LYS A 817 27.06 18.55 45.91
C LYS A 817 25.70 18.04 46.39
N ASN A 818 24.95 17.32 45.54
CA ASN A 818 23.59 16.90 45.85
C ASN A 818 23.59 15.76 46.90
N HIS A 819 23.02 16.04 48.07
CA HIS A 819 22.96 15.07 49.19
C HIS A 819 22.26 13.77 48.84
N LYS A 820 21.21 13.79 47.98
CA LYS A 820 20.48 12.58 47.56
C LYS A 820 21.34 11.68 46.67
N LEU A 821 22.22 12.28 45.89
CA LEU A 821 23.06 11.56 44.91
C LEU A 821 24.38 11.09 45.55
N LYS A 822 24.84 11.75 46.60
CA LYS A 822 26.10 11.47 47.32
C LYS A 822 26.18 10.01 47.74
N LYS A 823 25.12 9.44 48.30
CA LYS A 823 25.06 8.04 48.75
C LYS A 823 25.28 6.98 47.64
N PHE A 824 25.08 7.37 46.36
CA PHE A 824 25.29 6.47 45.22
C PHE A 824 26.68 6.64 44.60
N LEU A 825 27.38 7.75 44.93
CA LEU A 825 28.68 8.11 44.37
C LEU A 825 29.81 7.98 45.41
N GLU A 826 29.49 7.87 46.69
CA GLU A 826 30.44 7.76 47.79
C GLU A 826 31.32 6.53 47.62
N ASN A 827 32.63 6.71 47.65
CA ASN A 827 33.67 5.70 47.46
C ASN A 827 33.65 5.01 46.06
N LYS A 828 33.09 5.68 45.06
CA LYS A 828 33.05 5.15 43.67
C LYS A 828 33.63 6.16 42.70
N GLU A 829 34.44 5.68 41.79
CA GLU A 829 34.97 6.47 40.69
C GLU A 829 34.02 6.49 39.51
N ILE A 830 33.76 7.67 38.92
CA ILE A 830 32.94 7.82 37.71
C ILE A 830 33.82 7.37 36.52
N ARG A 831 33.58 6.16 36.01
CA ARG A 831 34.30 5.59 34.87
C ARG A 831 33.91 6.21 33.54
N LYS A 832 32.64 6.61 33.40
CA LYS A 832 32.10 7.21 32.18
C LYS A 832 30.89 8.08 32.51
N SER A 833 30.77 9.21 31.82
CA SER A 833 29.54 10.01 31.80
C SER A 833 28.98 10.08 30.40
N ILE A 834 27.66 9.99 30.29
CA ILE A 834 26.91 10.17 29.03
C ILE A 834 25.95 11.32 29.26
N TYR A 835 26.27 12.48 28.69
CA TYR A 835 25.51 13.71 28.87
C TYR A 835 24.74 14.05 27.60
N ILE A 836 23.43 14.17 27.74
CA ILE A 836 22.54 14.73 26.71
C ILE A 836 22.17 16.13 27.17
N LYS A 837 22.69 17.13 26.47
CA LYS A 837 22.62 18.55 26.86
C LYS A 837 21.21 18.94 27.34
N ASN A 838 21.13 19.47 28.56
CA ASN A 838 19.93 19.98 29.23
C ASN A 838 18.77 18.94 29.34
N LYS A 839 19.03 17.66 29.25
CA LYS A 839 17.99 16.60 29.34
C LYS A 839 18.33 15.50 30.33
N LEU A 840 19.53 14.93 30.24
CA LEU A 840 19.89 13.73 30.98
C LEU A 840 21.40 13.62 31.13
N ILE A 841 21.84 13.17 32.30
CA ILE A 841 23.18 12.65 32.50
C ILE A 841 23.10 11.24 33.09
N ASN A 842 23.84 10.29 32.52
CA ASN A 842 24.00 8.94 33.06
C ASN A 842 25.47 8.75 33.49
N LEU A 843 25.68 8.51 34.76
CA LEU A 843 27.01 8.24 35.34
C LEU A 843 27.19 6.74 35.52
N ILE A 844 28.27 6.20 34.99
CA ILE A 844 28.65 4.79 35.14
C ILE A 844 29.77 4.78 36.20
N VAL A 845 29.49 4.18 37.33
CA VAL A 845 30.38 4.10 38.50
C VAL A 845 30.74 2.65 38.81
#